data_a2892d4492bb67db23c99660bb047a37
#
_entry.id   a2892d4492bb67db23c99660bb047a37
#
_cell.length_a   1.000
_cell.length_b   1.000
_cell.length_c   1.000
_cell.angle_alpha   90.00
_cell.angle_beta   90.00
_cell.angle_gamma   90.00
#
_symmetry.space_group_name_H-M   'P 1'
#
loop_
_entity.id
_entity.type
_entity.pdbx_description
1 polymer ?
#
loop_
_entity_poly.entity_id
_entity_poly.type
_entity_poly.pdbx_seq_one_letter_code
_entity_poly.pdbx_strand_id
1 'polypeptide(L)'
;MKKKLSLVVALLLMLALFPYAVHGEDTVFELNNLNDWNKLVKLCVLDTNSEGLIVSLNADLDFKDGFTSIPYFNGTFNGNNHKLVNITLDSDETNVGVFRITGKKADVNNVNVEYSVDSKANNLGFIGYNQGNVSNVNVDSTIIANNNVGMVVGYNASGASIIDCQSYGDIYGKHYVGGIVGVNYGLVKNCFNRARVNDYVLDDNVDINAISLDTLKSSENVASITDVGGVVGSNFGSVKTCVNYSIVGYEHVGYNIGGVCGSHSGYIESCVNYGDIYGRKEVGGIVGQFEPCMELNFNEDYLQRMQRQIKSVSSSVDASINEVKNINDNSTNGLKDISNGLKEANDAIDVLLKSGFVYNEEDHTFSRSDEYDSARASLSACLSNVFNTMESISNSNKDASSNLNDDLKSVNNNLKALSNTMVNFADSLTNEKLTFEDVSLKDSEDIVEGKLTKCSNKGSVSGDINVGGIAGAVAKENDLDPEDDFSITGQTSLNMTYKVRAVLIDSVNEGTIFLKKNNAGGIVGNQDLGLIKNNINYGLLDCEDGSYIGGIVGLSLANVNNNYAKCFIYGSDYVGGIAGRGKKLNNNGSLAQIKEATNNVGMIMGGLIGDELAENSEDINGNYYLYGNYGAIDNISYGNKAYPISYDELKDLDIVDDLKKINIYFVNDKKCILKETIEYGDSLPLSKVPYIDDQDNDYALWDGLIDGILNNVTRDLLFKCDFNDVYPSISTNEEPLAYVVADGKFFMGDSLSCIVEAKDNNEVTYKLNFKLDNNSLCDDLRIYTNNYDKYEVYVNDEKVDYTEDGRYCVIAYDNKVDSITVKKLNDYSYLLYCALGGAVVIVALGIVRRKHKKKK
;
A
#
# COMPACT_ATOMS: atom_id res chain seq x y z
N MET A 1 64.45 26.36 11.72
CA MET A 1 64.20 24.91 11.64
C MET A 1 63.15 24.39 12.63
N LYS A 2 63.11 24.75 13.92
CA LYS A 2 62.14 24.20 14.88
C LYS A 2 60.65 24.52 14.54
N LYS A 3 60.30 25.68 13.97
CA LYS A 3 58.91 26.01 13.60
C LYS A 3 58.40 25.23 12.35
N LYS A 4 59.32 24.86 11.42
CA LYS A 4 58.94 24.05 10.24
C LYS A 4 58.76 22.57 10.63
N LEU A 5 59.51 22.07 11.61
CA LEU A 5 59.36 20.72 12.12
C LEU A 5 58.07 20.51 12.92
N SER A 6 57.65 21.55 13.71
CA SER A 6 56.40 21.55 14.42
C SER A 6 55.17 21.54 13.49
N LEU A 7 55.24 22.23 12.34
CA LEU A 7 54.17 22.25 11.35
C LEU A 7 54.03 20.90 10.64
N VAL A 8 55.17 20.26 10.32
CA VAL A 8 55.18 18.94 9.68
C VAL A 8 54.69 17.84 10.65
N VAL A 9 55.05 17.93 11.94
CA VAL A 9 54.55 17.02 12.95
C VAL A 9 53.05 17.23 13.23
N ALA A 10 52.56 18.47 13.24
CA ALA A 10 51.16 18.77 13.33
C ALA A 10 50.34 18.29 12.12
N LEU A 11 50.93 18.42 10.91
CA LEU A 11 50.32 17.91 9.67
C LEU A 11 50.27 16.36 9.64
N LEU A 12 51.37 15.72 10.14
CA LEU A 12 51.44 14.26 10.26
C LEU A 12 50.50 13.72 11.37
N LEU A 13 50.29 14.48 12.44
CA LEU A 13 49.29 14.15 13.47
C LEU A 13 47.85 14.39 13.00
N MET A 14 47.60 15.40 12.17
CA MET A 14 46.30 15.56 11.50
C MET A 14 46.01 14.44 10.50
N LEU A 15 47.03 14.02 9.71
CA LEU A 15 46.90 12.88 8.79
C LEU A 15 46.74 11.52 9.52
N ALA A 16 47.23 11.39 10.75
CA ALA A 16 47.02 10.19 11.57
C ALA A 16 45.68 10.17 12.30
N LEU A 17 44.93 11.28 12.31
CA LEU A 17 43.59 11.38 12.88
C LEU A 17 42.44 11.20 11.85
N PHE A 18 42.79 11.13 10.56
CA PHE A 18 41.84 10.71 9.54
C PHE A 18 41.92 9.19 9.41
N PRO A 19 40.87 8.43 9.69
CA PRO A 19 40.87 7.03 9.34
C PRO A 19 41.03 6.95 7.80
N TYR A 20 42.07 6.24 7.37
CA TYR A 20 42.25 5.90 5.97
C TYR A 20 40.97 5.27 5.44
N ALA A 21 40.36 5.88 4.44
CA ALA A 21 39.36 5.22 3.64
C ALA A 21 40.05 4.05 2.92
N VAL A 22 39.92 2.85 3.45
CA VAL A 22 40.37 1.63 2.75
C VAL A 22 39.32 1.35 1.68
N HIS A 23 39.63 1.75 0.45
CA HIS A 23 38.91 1.30 -0.71
C HIS A 23 39.48 -0.07 -1.11
N GLY A 24 38.71 -1.15 -0.92
CA GLY A 24 39.03 -2.39 -1.60
C GLY A 24 39.06 -3.72 -0.86
N GLU A 25 38.36 -3.86 0.29
CA GLU A 25 37.88 -5.14 0.84
C GLU A 25 36.64 -4.85 1.67
N ASP A 26 35.61 -5.68 1.57
CA ASP A 26 34.37 -5.55 2.38
C ASP A 26 34.78 -5.61 3.85
N THR A 27 34.73 -4.46 4.52
CA THR A 27 35.11 -4.37 5.94
C THR A 27 33.93 -4.78 6.80
N VAL A 28 34.04 -5.90 7.50
CA VAL A 28 33.01 -6.37 8.41
C VAL A 28 33.14 -5.61 9.73
N PHE A 29 32.03 -5.00 10.17
CA PHE A 29 31.88 -4.32 11.45
C PHE A 29 31.00 -5.17 12.36
N GLU A 30 31.60 -5.77 13.38
CA GLU A 30 30.91 -6.61 14.35
C GLU A 30 30.20 -5.75 15.41
N LEU A 31 28.87 -5.84 15.47
CA LEU A 31 28.02 -5.08 16.37
C LEU A 31 27.53 -5.99 17.51
N ASN A 32 28.21 -5.96 18.64
CA ASN A 32 27.95 -6.87 19.74
C ASN A 32 27.31 -6.20 20.98
N ASN A 33 27.37 -4.86 21.08
CA ASN A 33 26.92 -4.11 22.25
C ASN A 33 26.71 -2.61 21.91
N LEU A 34 26.16 -1.84 22.84
CA LEU A 34 25.88 -0.41 22.70
C LEU A 34 27.14 0.45 22.43
N ASN A 35 28.31 0.04 22.90
CA ASN A 35 29.55 0.78 22.58
C ASN A 35 29.90 0.64 21.10
N ASP A 36 29.67 -0.52 20.50
CA ASP A 36 29.87 -0.73 19.08
C ASP A 36 28.83 0.05 18.27
N TRP A 37 27.57 0.10 18.74
CA TRP A 37 26.55 0.98 18.17
C TRP A 37 27.01 2.45 18.13
N ASN A 38 27.50 2.97 19.25
CA ASN A 38 27.99 4.35 19.33
C ASN A 38 29.22 4.61 18.43
N LYS A 39 30.06 3.60 18.17
CA LYS A 39 31.15 3.71 17.19
C LYS A 39 30.62 3.75 15.76
N LEU A 40 29.62 2.91 15.45
CA LEU A 40 28.95 2.90 14.16
C LEU A 40 28.27 4.26 13.87
N VAL A 41 27.54 4.81 14.83
CA VAL A 41 26.92 6.15 14.71
C VAL A 41 27.97 7.21 14.38
N LYS A 42 29.09 7.24 15.09
CA LYS A 42 30.18 8.19 14.83
C LYS A 42 30.82 8.01 13.47
N LEU A 43 30.97 6.77 13.01
CA LEU A 43 31.49 6.45 11.68
C LEU A 43 30.56 6.96 10.59
N CYS A 44 29.28 6.80 10.77
CA CYS A 44 28.22 7.16 9.82
C CYS A 44 27.86 8.67 9.79
N VAL A 45 28.56 9.52 10.55
CA VAL A 45 28.43 10.99 10.42
C VAL A 45 28.95 11.47 9.06
N LEU A 46 29.99 10.84 8.52
CA LEU A 46 30.47 11.11 7.17
C LEU A 46 29.83 10.12 6.19
N ASP A 47 29.17 10.61 5.19
CA ASP A 47 28.36 9.86 4.22
C ASP A 47 29.13 8.77 3.47
N THR A 48 30.43 9.00 3.21
CA THR A 48 31.28 8.05 2.50
C THR A 48 31.82 6.91 3.35
N ASN A 49 31.80 7.03 4.69
CA ASN A 49 32.45 6.07 5.57
C ASN A 49 31.74 4.73 5.67
N SER A 50 30.43 4.71 5.42
CA SER A 50 29.65 3.47 5.46
C SER A 50 29.54 2.77 4.10
N GLU A 51 30.07 3.35 3.03
CA GLU A 51 30.04 2.73 1.70
C GLU A 51 30.93 1.47 1.67
N GLY A 52 30.35 0.32 1.31
CA GLY A 52 31.02 -0.98 1.31
C GLY A 52 31.22 -1.60 2.72
N LEU A 53 30.72 -0.94 3.77
CA LEU A 53 30.76 -1.49 5.13
C LEU A 53 29.70 -2.58 5.26
N ILE A 54 30.08 -3.74 5.81
CA ILE A 54 29.17 -4.80 6.22
C ILE A 54 29.05 -4.78 7.74
N VAL A 55 27.89 -4.42 8.26
CA VAL A 55 27.58 -4.44 9.70
C VAL A 55 26.87 -5.75 10.01
N SER A 56 27.40 -6.53 10.94
CA SER A 56 26.81 -7.77 11.44
C SER A 56 26.35 -7.56 12.88
N LEU A 57 25.05 -7.55 13.12
CA LEU A 57 24.49 -7.51 14.46
C LEU A 57 24.53 -8.93 15.05
N ASN A 58 25.27 -9.11 16.17
CA ASN A 58 25.52 -10.42 16.73
C ASN A 58 24.86 -10.63 18.11
N ALA A 59 24.14 -9.64 18.59
CA ALA A 59 23.40 -9.70 19.85
C ALA A 59 22.21 -8.74 19.82
N ASP A 60 21.20 -9.04 20.60
CA ASP A 60 20.10 -8.10 20.85
C ASP A 60 20.63 -6.88 21.60
N LEU A 61 20.22 -5.69 21.19
CA LEU A 61 20.61 -4.42 21.80
C LEU A 61 19.43 -3.75 22.49
N ASP A 62 19.60 -3.45 23.78
CA ASP A 62 18.60 -2.77 24.62
C ASP A 62 19.02 -1.33 24.89
N PHE A 63 18.27 -0.36 24.36
CA PHE A 63 18.58 1.08 24.38
C PHE A 63 17.89 1.85 25.52
N LYS A 64 17.42 1.19 26.55
CA LYS A 64 16.73 1.82 27.69
C LYS A 64 17.49 2.99 28.34
N ASP A 65 18.83 3.00 28.27
CA ASP A 65 19.67 4.06 28.84
C ASP A 65 19.97 5.21 27.88
N GLY A 66 19.36 5.19 26.66
CA GLY A 66 19.48 6.22 25.66
C GLY A 66 19.84 5.69 24.28
N PHE A 67 19.34 6.35 23.27
CA PHE A 67 19.49 5.99 21.85
C PHE A 67 20.07 7.16 21.05
N THR A 68 20.85 6.87 20.04
CA THR A 68 21.29 7.82 19.01
C THR A 68 21.14 7.19 17.63
N SER A 69 20.41 7.87 16.76
CA SER A 69 20.18 7.44 15.38
C SER A 69 21.46 7.39 14.55
N ILE A 70 21.51 6.49 13.59
CA ILE A 70 22.54 6.47 12.52
C ILE A 70 22.20 7.58 11.51
N PRO A 71 23.07 8.61 11.35
CA PRO A 71 22.74 9.77 10.52
C PRO A 71 22.59 9.45 9.04
N TYR A 72 23.58 8.72 8.48
CA TYR A 72 23.61 8.32 7.07
C TYR A 72 24.26 6.95 6.91
N PHE A 73 23.59 6.03 6.24
CA PHE A 73 24.09 4.67 6.04
C PHE A 73 24.03 4.25 4.56
N ASN A 74 25.14 3.77 4.01
CA ASN A 74 25.24 3.38 2.59
C ASN A 74 25.98 2.04 2.40
N GLY A 75 25.97 1.17 3.42
CA GLY A 75 26.54 -0.16 3.45
C GLY A 75 25.49 -1.26 3.59
N THR A 76 25.92 -2.46 3.97
CA THR A 76 25.03 -3.58 4.31
C THR A 76 24.88 -3.68 5.82
N PHE A 77 23.66 -3.62 6.34
CA PHE A 77 23.34 -3.89 7.73
C PHE A 77 22.57 -5.20 7.82
N ASN A 78 23.22 -6.24 8.29
CA ASN A 78 22.59 -7.53 8.54
C ASN A 78 22.25 -7.65 10.02
N GLY A 79 20.98 -7.62 10.37
CA GLY A 79 20.48 -7.77 11.72
C GLY A 79 20.55 -9.20 12.25
N ASN A 80 20.82 -10.22 11.41
CA ASN A 80 20.91 -11.64 11.79
C ASN A 80 19.71 -12.14 12.62
N ASN A 81 18.55 -11.54 12.42
CA ASN A 81 17.30 -11.72 13.19
C ASN A 81 17.39 -11.32 14.68
N HIS A 82 18.42 -10.59 15.07
CA HIS A 82 18.50 -9.98 16.38
C HIS A 82 17.55 -8.81 16.55
N LYS A 83 17.42 -8.33 17.78
CA LYS A 83 16.49 -7.28 18.18
C LYS A 83 17.20 -5.97 18.52
N LEU A 84 16.57 -4.87 18.14
CA LEU A 84 16.87 -3.54 18.64
C LEU A 84 15.63 -3.09 19.43
N VAL A 85 15.74 -2.95 20.77
CA VAL A 85 14.57 -2.73 21.63
C VAL A 85 14.74 -1.53 22.55
N ASN A 86 13.61 -1.05 23.11
CA ASN A 86 13.55 0.09 24.02
C ASN A 86 14.12 1.38 23.40
N ILE A 87 13.91 1.57 22.12
CA ILE A 87 14.32 2.77 21.41
C ILE A 87 13.24 3.84 21.58
N THR A 88 13.65 5.03 22.06
CA THR A 88 12.80 6.22 22.04
C THR A 88 13.42 7.23 21.09
N LEU A 89 12.65 7.63 20.08
CA LEU A 89 13.04 8.67 19.13
C LEU A 89 12.42 10.00 19.61
N ASP A 90 13.26 10.92 20.00
CA ASP A 90 12.86 12.26 20.46
C ASP A 90 13.56 13.30 19.58
N SER A 91 12.91 13.69 18.50
CA SER A 91 13.42 14.71 17.57
C SER A 91 12.29 15.23 16.69
N ASP A 92 12.19 16.54 16.58
CA ASP A 92 11.30 17.23 15.64
C ASP A 92 12.00 17.58 14.30
N GLU A 93 13.16 17.00 14.04
CA GLU A 93 13.88 17.18 12.77
C GLU A 93 13.23 16.38 11.63
N THR A 94 13.56 16.73 10.41
CA THR A 94 13.19 15.94 9.23
C THR A 94 14.03 14.67 9.14
N ASN A 95 13.45 13.56 8.67
CA ASN A 95 14.06 12.23 8.57
C ASN A 95 14.44 11.66 9.93
N VAL A 96 13.45 11.21 10.66
CA VAL A 96 13.58 10.60 11.99
C VAL A 96 13.44 9.09 11.89
N GLY A 97 14.37 8.36 12.50
CA GLY A 97 14.36 6.90 12.51
C GLY A 97 15.60 6.34 13.22
N VAL A 98 15.67 5.03 13.32
CA VAL A 98 16.90 4.34 13.75
C VAL A 98 18.02 4.63 12.76
N PHE A 99 17.69 4.61 11.46
CA PHE A 99 18.48 5.20 10.41
C PHE A 99 17.77 6.48 9.93
N ARG A 100 18.43 7.62 10.00
CA ARG A 100 17.83 8.86 9.50
C ARG A 100 17.73 8.85 7.98
N ILE A 101 18.82 8.48 7.31
CA ILE A 101 18.91 8.39 5.84
C ILE A 101 19.70 7.16 5.46
N THR A 102 19.19 6.39 4.51
CA THR A 102 19.94 5.34 3.83
C THR A 102 20.27 5.75 2.40
N GLY A 103 21.51 5.49 1.98
CA GLY A 103 22.00 5.79 0.63
C GLY A 103 21.62 4.73 -0.40
N LYS A 104 21.89 5.00 -1.67
CA LYS A 104 21.51 4.14 -2.81
C LYS A 104 22.12 2.73 -2.79
N LYS A 105 23.24 2.53 -2.09
CA LYS A 105 23.90 1.22 -1.95
C LYS A 105 23.59 0.55 -0.62
N ALA A 106 22.75 1.18 0.21
CA ALA A 106 22.36 0.61 1.49
C ALA A 106 21.53 -0.65 1.29
N ASP A 107 21.80 -1.66 2.12
CA ASP A 107 21.02 -2.87 2.25
C ASP A 107 20.81 -3.16 3.74
N VAL A 108 19.60 -2.90 4.25
CA VAL A 108 19.24 -3.11 5.66
C VAL A 108 18.32 -4.30 5.74
N ASN A 109 18.76 -5.36 6.42
CA ASN A 109 18.02 -6.61 6.38
C ASN A 109 18.04 -7.42 7.68
N ASN A 110 17.06 -8.33 7.82
CA ASN A 110 17.00 -9.37 8.86
C ASN A 110 17.05 -8.80 10.28
N VAL A 111 16.27 -7.78 10.61
CA VAL A 111 16.27 -7.16 11.95
C VAL A 111 14.85 -7.01 12.49
N ASN A 112 14.71 -7.23 13.80
CA ASN A 112 13.49 -6.97 14.53
C ASN A 112 13.68 -5.70 15.37
N VAL A 113 12.73 -4.78 15.32
CA VAL A 113 12.88 -3.46 15.94
C VAL A 113 11.66 -3.12 16.77
N GLU A 114 11.90 -2.66 17.98
CA GLU A 114 10.87 -2.12 18.86
C GLU A 114 11.25 -0.69 19.25
N TYR A 115 10.40 0.27 18.86
CA TYR A 115 10.64 1.67 19.16
C TYR A 115 9.35 2.42 19.45
N SER A 116 9.47 3.57 20.10
CA SER A 116 8.37 4.51 20.31
C SER A 116 8.78 5.92 19.91
N VAL A 117 7.81 6.70 19.46
CA VAL A 117 8.04 8.09 19.09
C VAL A 117 6.77 8.91 19.22
N ASP A 118 6.92 10.10 19.80
CA ASP A 118 5.93 11.18 19.80
C ASP A 118 6.65 12.43 19.34
N SER A 119 6.42 12.86 18.09
CA SER A 119 7.20 13.89 17.43
C SER A 119 6.37 14.62 16.38
N LYS A 120 6.72 15.86 16.12
CA LYS A 120 6.17 16.65 15.00
C LYS A 120 6.99 16.52 13.71
N ALA A 121 7.90 15.55 13.67
CA ALA A 121 8.77 15.35 12.53
C ALA A 121 8.03 14.93 11.26
N ASN A 122 8.71 15.14 10.13
CA ASN A 122 8.33 14.60 8.84
C ASN A 122 9.32 13.51 8.42
N ASN A 123 8.88 12.58 7.57
CA ASN A 123 9.64 11.40 7.13
C ASN A 123 10.09 10.55 8.32
N LEU A 124 9.15 9.93 8.98
CA LEU A 124 9.37 9.19 10.20
C LEU A 124 9.09 7.69 10.02
N GLY A 125 10.03 6.84 10.49
CA GLY A 125 9.92 5.39 10.48
C GLY A 125 11.15 4.74 11.12
N PHE A 126 11.26 3.42 11.03
CA PHE A 126 12.54 2.75 11.33
C PHE A 126 13.66 3.37 10.48
N ILE A 127 13.35 3.71 9.23
CA ILE A 127 14.20 4.54 8.37
C ILE A 127 13.42 5.80 7.99
N GLY A 128 13.96 6.98 8.27
CA GLY A 128 13.32 8.25 7.92
C GLY A 128 13.22 8.44 6.41
N TYR A 129 14.35 8.35 5.69
CA TYR A 129 14.45 8.52 4.23
C TYR A 129 15.27 7.39 3.61
N ASN A 130 14.63 6.55 2.80
CA ASN A 130 15.26 5.39 2.16
C ASN A 130 15.56 5.63 0.68
N GLN A 131 16.82 5.38 0.26
CA GLN A 131 17.24 5.31 -1.15
C GLN A 131 17.76 3.92 -1.55
N GLY A 132 17.92 3.00 -0.59
CA GLY A 132 18.48 1.66 -0.77
C GLY A 132 17.44 0.55 -0.66
N ASN A 133 17.89 -0.62 -0.24
CA ASN A 133 17.05 -1.79 -0.06
C ASN A 133 16.79 -2.03 1.43
N VAL A 134 15.57 -2.40 1.74
CA VAL A 134 15.13 -2.82 3.08
C VAL A 134 14.42 -4.15 2.92
N SER A 135 14.85 -5.17 3.66
CA SER A 135 14.22 -6.48 3.52
C SER A 135 14.18 -7.28 4.82
N ASN A 136 13.10 -8.05 4.99
CA ASN A 136 12.89 -8.90 6.18
C ASN A 136 13.08 -8.13 7.50
N VAL A 137 12.41 -6.99 7.60
CA VAL A 137 12.40 -6.13 8.80
C VAL A 137 11.03 -6.20 9.46
N ASN A 138 11.01 -6.54 10.74
CA ASN A 138 9.81 -6.56 11.54
C ASN A 138 9.85 -5.40 12.54
N VAL A 139 8.86 -4.56 12.51
CA VAL A 139 8.76 -3.38 13.37
C VAL A 139 7.55 -3.50 14.28
N ASP A 140 7.77 -3.34 15.58
CA ASP A 140 6.72 -3.20 16.58
C ASP A 140 6.86 -1.82 17.24
N SER A 141 5.88 -0.94 17.06
CA SER A 141 6.05 0.46 17.45
C SER A 141 4.74 1.13 17.82
N THR A 142 4.84 2.15 18.65
CA THR A 142 3.81 3.17 18.84
C THR A 142 4.33 4.50 18.30
N ILE A 143 3.70 4.99 17.25
CA ILE A 143 4.12 6.21 16.55
C ILE A 143 3.02 7.26 16.62
N ILE A 144 3.39 8.46 17.08
CA ILE A 144 2.58 9.68 16.96
C ILE A 144 3.44 10.70 16.21
N ALA A 145 3.00 11.13 15.02
CA ALA A 145 3.79 12.03 14.19
C ALA A 145 2.91 12.92 13.29
N ASN A 146 3.51 13.72 12.41
CA ASN A 146 2.76 14.59 11.50
C ASN A 146 2.66 13.98 10.10
N ASN A 147 3.71 14.09 9.27
CA ASN A 147 3.62 13.79 7.85
C ASN A 147 4.66 12.75 7.41
N ASN A 148 4.32 11.99 6.37
CA ASN A 148 5.18 10.96 5.78
C ASN A 148 5.61 9.92 6.83
N VAL A 149 4.62 9.29 7.44
CA VAL A 149 4.82 8.41 8.59
C VAL A 149 4.60 6.96 8.18
N GLY A 150 5.59 6.12 8.41
CA GLY A 150 5.50 4.67 8.17
C GLY A 150 6.25 3.88 9.23
N MET A 151 5.73 2.72 9.64
CA MET A 151 6.41 1.90 10.64
C MET A 151 7.83 1.52 10.20
N VAL A 152 8.00 1.20 8.92
CA VAL A 152 9.30 0.78 8.38
C VAL A 152 10.03 1.96 7.77
N VAL A 153 9.38 2.73 6.91
CA VAL A 153 10.02 3.84 6.18
C VAL A 153 9.09 5.06 6.12
N GLY A 154 9.61 6.23 6.47
CA GLY A 154 8.87 7.48 6.29
C GLY A 154 8.71 7.83 4.80
N TYR A 155 9.82 7.89 4.07
CA TYR A 155 9.88 8.21 2.64
C TYR A 155 10.76 7.22 1.88
N ASN A 156 10.17 6.51 0.91
CA ASN A 156 10.86 5.55 0.04
C ASN A 156 11.10 6.16 -1.34
N ALA A 157 12.34 6.47 -1.65
CA ALA A 157 12.73 7.19 -2.88
C ALA A 157 12.63 6.32 -4.14
N SER A 158 12.63 6.96 -5.30
CA SER A 158 12.67 6.26 -6.59
C SER A 158 13.90 5.37 -6.72
N GLY A 159 13.70 4.12 -7.14
CA GLY A 159 14.72 3.10 -7.24
C GLY A 159 15.04 2.35 -5.94
N ALA A 160 14.48 2.79 -4.80
CA ALA A 160 14.58 2.09 -3.52
C ALA A 160 13.57 0.94 -3.41
N SER A 161 13.79 -0.01 -2.50
CA SER A 161 12.89 -1.14 -2.31
C SER A 161 12.66 -1.48 -0.83
N ILE A 162 11.44 -1.94 -0.53
CA ILE A 162 11.03 -2.47 0.77
C ILE A 162 10.34 -3.81 0.50
N ILE A 163 10.94 -4.90 0.98
CA ILE A 163 10.53 -6.26 0.61
C ILE A 163 10.43 -7.12 1.87
N ASP A 164 9.38 -7.97 1.96
CA ASP A 164 9.21 -8.96 3.03
C ASP A 164 9.22 -8.34 4.45
N CYS A 165 8.67 -7.12 4.62
CA CYS A 165 8.64 -6.43 5.89
C CYS A 165 7.27 -6.54 6.57
N GLN A 166 7.26 -6.44 7.90
CA GLN A 166 6.05 -6.52 8.71
C GLN A 166 6.00 -5.40 9.75
N SER A 167 4.79 -4.92 10.03
CA SER A 167 4.52 -3.91 11.05
C SER A 167 3.50 -4.38 12.07
N TYR A 168 3.69 -3.97 13.32
CA TYR A 168 2.83 -4.26 14.47
C TYR A 168 2.73 -3.01 15.35
N GLY A 169 1.71 -2.94 16.22
CA GLY A 169 1.50 -1.81 17.13
C GLY A 169 0.55 -0.76 16.60
N ASP A 170 0.81 0.52 16.86
CA ASP A 170 -0.10 1.62 16.56
C ASP A 170 0.63 2.77 15.88
N ILE A 171 0.02 3.35 14.85
CA ILE A 171 0.58 4.49 14.13
C ILE A 171 -0.46 5.57 13.92
N TYR A 172 -0.13 6.79 14.32
CA TYR A 172 -0.97 7.97 14.22
C TYR A 172 -0.22 9.10 13.51
N GLY A 173 -0.86 9.72 12.54
CA GLY A 173 -0.29 10.83 11.79
C GLY A 173 -1.35 11.68 11.12
N LYS A 174 -0.94 12.81 10.53
CA LYS A 174 -1.86 13.73 9.85
C LYS A 174 -1.94 13.44 8.35
N HIS A 175 -0.79 13.43 7.67
CA HIS A 175 -0.76 13.28 6.22
C HIS A 175 0.25 12.21 5.80
N TYR A 176 -0.12 11.42 4.80
CA TYR A 176 0.72 10.38 4.21
C TYR A 176 1.16 9.34 5.24
N VAL A 177 0.16 8.70 5.86
CA VAL A 177 0.36 7.73 6.94
C VAL A 177 0.17 6.31 6.39
N GLY A 178 1.17 5.47 6.53
CA GLY A 178 1.10 4.07 6.09
C GLY A 178 1.61 3.09 7.12
N GLY A 179 0.95 1.95 7.26
CA GLY A 179 1.40 0.90 8.18
C GLY A 179 2.83 0.42 7.91
N ILE A 180 3.32 0.53 6.67
CA ILE A 180 4.70 0.21 6.27
C ILE A 180 5.45 1.47 5.84
N VAL A 181 4.88 2.28 4.95
CA VAL A 181 5.56 3.42 4.33
C VAL A 181 4.66 4.64 4.30
N GLY A 182 5.17 5.82 4.65
CA GLY A 182 4.45 7.07 4.50
C GLY A 182 4.26 7.43 3.02
N VAL A 183 5.36 7.71 2.32
CA VAL A 183 5.35 8.06 0.88
C VAL A 183 6.24 7.12 0.09
N ASN A 184 5.72 6.55 -1.00
CA ASN A 184 6.43 5.60 -1.85
C ASN A 184 6.61 6.09 -3.29
N TYR A 185 7.85 6.25 -3.73
CA TYR A 185 8.27 6.40 -5.12
C TYR A 185 9.01 5.17 -5.65
N GLY A 186 9.36 4.21 -4.80
CA GLY A 186 10.09 3.01 -5.12
C GLY A 186 9.20 1.78 -5.23
N LEU A 187 9.73 0.64 -4.78
CA LEU A 187 9.04 -0.64 -4.73
C LEU A 187 8.71 -1.01 -3.29
N VAL A 188 7.44 -1.34 -3.02
CA VAL A 188 6.99 -2.03 -1.81
C VAL A 188 6.42 -3.38 -2.21
N LYS A 189 6.98 -4.47 -1.71
CA LYS A 189 6.59 -5.80 -2.16
C LYS A 189 6.52 -6.80 -1.00
N ASN A 190 5.47 -7.63 -1.01
CA ASN A 190 5.31 -8.73 -0.07
C ASN A 190 5.38 -8.28 1.41
N CYS A 191 4.83 -7.10 1.71
CA CYS A 191 4.81 -6.54 3.06
C CYS A 191 3.45 -6.72 3.71
N PHE A 192 3.45 -6.89 5.04
CA PHE A 192 2.25 -7.22 5.81
C PHE A 192 2.05 -6.20 6.93
N ASN A 193 0.94 -5.48 6.88
CA ASN A 193 0.56 -4.59 7.97
C ASN A 193 -0.35 -5.33 8.97
N ARG A 194 0.03 -5.27 10.25
CA ARG A 194 -0.77 -5.67 11.41
C ARG A 194 -0.86 -4.55 12.45
N ALA A 195 -0.26 -3.39 12.17
CA ALA A 195 -0.39 -2.22 13.00
C ALA A 195 -1.73 -1.52 12.73
N ARG A 196 -2.36 -0.99 13.76
CA ARG A 196 -3.54 -0.13 13.63
C ARG A 196 -3.11 1.24 13.12
N VAL A 197 -3.82 1.77 12.12
CA VAL A 197 -3.44 3.01 11.45
C VAL A 197 -4.53 4.04 11.63
N ASN A 198 -4.29 5.09 12.39
CA ASN A 198 -5.23 6.17 12.68
C ASN A 198 -6.63 5.67 13.15
N ASP A 199 -6.67 4.57 13.90
CA ASP A 199 -7.91 3.98 14.40
C ASP A 199 -8.54 4.73 15.58
N TYR A 200 -7.89 5.80 16.01
CA TYR A 200 -8.31 6.67 17.11
C TYR A 200 -7.98 8.13 16.79
N VAL A 201 -8.86 9.05 17.20
CA VAL A 201 -8.61 10.50 17.10
C VAL A 201 -7.86 10.95 18.34
N LEU A 202 -6.62 11.35 18.17
CA LEU A 202 -5.86 12.00 19.23
C LEU A 202 -6.58 13.32 19.60
N ASP A 203 -6.84 13.51 20.90
CA ASP A 203 -7.52 14.68 21.45
C ASP A 203 -6.68 15.95 21.19
N ASP A 204 -6.70 16.46 19.98
CA ASP A 204 -6.37 17.86 19.74
C ASP A 204 -7.57 18.67 20.21
N ASN A 205 -7.41 19.40 21.29
CA ASN A 205 -8.39 20.36 21.79
C ASN A 205 -8.74 21.34 20.66
N VAL A 206 -9.72 20.99 19.86
CA VAL A 206 -10.32 21.92 18.91
C VAL A 206 -11.06 22.96 19.74
N ASP A 207 -10.42 24.09 19.99
CA ASP A 207 -11.09 25.22 20.60
C ASP A 207 -12.14 25.74 19.60
N ILE A 208 -13.37 25.23 19.75
CA ILE A 208 -14.53 25.61 18.93
C ILE A 208 -14.71 27.13 18.91
N ASN A 209 -14.23 27.86 19.92
CA ASN A 209 -14.28 29.33 20.00
C ASN A 209 -13.19 30.02 19.16
N ALA A 210 -12.17 29.28 18.73
CA ALA A 210 -11.12 29.79 17.84
C ALA A 210 -11.45 29.59 16.36
N ILE A 211 -12.53 28.91 16.02
CA ILE A 211 -12.96 28.70 14.62
C ILE A 211 -13.53 30.03 14.09
N SER A 212 -12.75 30.70 13.26
CA SER A 212 -13.18 31.89 12.51
C SER A 212 -13.48 31.52 11.06
N LEU A 213 -14.29 32.34 10.37
CA LEU A 213 -14.53 32.19 8.92
C LEU A 213 -13.23 32.17 8.08
N ASP A 214 -12.17 32.80 8.59
CA ASP A 214 -10.87 32.81 7.89
C ASP A 214 -10.05 31.55 8.16
N THR A 215 -10.24 30.89 9.31
CA THR A 215 -9.69 29.56 9.58
C THR A 215 -10.40 28.44 8.80
N LEU A 216 -11.67 28.60 8.52
CA LEU A 216 -12.42 27.67 7.66
C LEU A 216 -12.06 27.79 6.16
N LYS A 217 -11.44 28.89 5.76
CA LYS A 217 -10.98 29.12 4.38
C LYS A 217 -9.53 28.68 4.13
N SER A 218 -8.78 28.32 5.14
CA SER A 218 -7.44 27.79 4.97
C SER A 218 -7.49 26.25 4.90
N SER A 219 -7.01 25.68 3.82
CA SER A 219 -6.98 24.24 3.57
C SER A 219 -6.30 23.43 4.69
N GLU A 220 -5.37 24.03 5.43
CA GLU A 220 -4.66 23.39 6.54
C GLU A 220 -5.55 23.01 7.73
N ASN A 221 -6.76 23.58 7.84
CA ASN A 221 -7.65 23.37 8.99
C ASN A 221 -8.88 22.51 8.67
N VAL A 222 -9.19 22.26 7.39
CA VAL A 222 -10.39 21.52 6.99
C VAL A 222 -10.12 20.01 6.87
N ALA A 223 -8.94 19.61 6.44
CA ALA A 223 -8.53 18.22 6.32
C ALA A 223 -7.33 17.93 7.23
N SER A 224 -7.60 17.67 8.51
CA SER A 224 -6.53 17.40 9.50
C SER A 224 -5.87 16.03 9.30
N ILE A 225 -6.52 15.10 8.61
CA ILE A 225 -6.04 13.73 8.34
C ILE A 225 -6.30 13.41 6.88
N THR A 226 -5.25 13.15 6.10
CA THR A 226 -5.37 12.77 4.69
C THR A 226 -4.36 11.69 4.31
N ASP A 227 -4.68 10.93 3.27
CA ASP A 227 -3.76 9.97 2.63
C ASP A 227 -3.28 8.90 3.61
N VAL A 228 -4.24 8.18 4.19
CA VAL A 228 -3.98 7.14 5.17
C VAL A 228 -4.19 5.77 4.54
N GLY A 229 -3.16 4.94 4.55
CA GLY A 229 -3.22 3.59 3.99
C GLY A 229 -2.73 2.52 4.94
N GLY A 230 -3.33 1.34 4.88
CA GLY A 230 -2.88 0.21 5.69
C GLY A 230 -1.44 -0.20 5.40
N VAL A 231 -0.94 0.03 4.19
CA VAL A 231 0.45 -0.27 3.80
C VAL A 231 1.21 1.02 3.47
N VAL A 232 0.67 1.87 2.61
CA VAL A 232 1.33 3.08 2.11
C VAL A 232 0.39 4.27 2.25
N GLY A 233 0.86 5.40 2.78
CA GLY A 233 0.09 6.63 2.81
C GLY A 233 -0.20 7.15 1.40
N SER A 234 0.85 7.49 0.65
CA SER A 234 0.73 7.92 -0.75
C SER A 234 1.68 7.15 -1.67
N ASN A 235 1.16 6.61 -2.78
CA ASN A 235 1.92 5.77 -3.71
C ASN A 235 2.05 6.37 -5.11
N PHE A 236 3.27 6.74 -5.48
CA PHE A 236 3.69 7.13 -6.82
C PHE A 236 4.56 6.06 -7.52
N GLY A 237 5.02 5.06 -6.77
CA GLY A 237 5.82 3.94 -7.23
C GLY A 237 5.02 2.67 -7.43
N SER A 238 5.57 1.53 -7.01
CA SER A 238 4.93 0.21 -7.15
C SER A 238 4.66 -0.43 -5.80
N VAL A 239 3.44 -0.95 -5.61
CA VAL A 239 3.03 -1.75 -4.45
C VAL A 239 2.52 -3.10 -4.95
N LYS A 240 3.16 -4.20 -4.52
CA LYS A 240 2.86 -5.53 -5.04
C LYS A 240 2.73 -6.57 -3.94
N THR A 241 1.72 -7.41 -4.05
CA THR A 241 1.53 -8.57 -3.13
C THR A 241 1.58 -8.21 -1.65
N CYS A 242 1.13 -7.00 -1.29
CA CYS A 242 1.07 -6.54 0.09
C CYS A 242 -0.30 -6.81 0.70
N VAL A 243 -0.32 -6.98 2.02
CA VAL A 243 -1.55 -7.34 2.74
C VAL A 243 -1.73 -6.44 3.95
N ASN A 244 -2.93 -5.90 4.09
CA ASN A 244 -3.37 -5.26 5.33
C ASN A 244 -4.29 -6.21 6.11
N TYR A 245 -3.97 -6.43 7.39
CA TYR A 245 -4.77 -7.24 8.32
C TYR A 245 -5.44 -6.41 9.41
N SER A 246 -5.18 -5.12 9.47
CA SER A 246 -5.57 -4.28 10.59
C SER A 246 -6.52 -3.16 10.18
N ILE A 247 -7.15 -2.56 11.16
CA ILE A 247 -8.05 -1.42 11.00
C ILE A 247 -7.27 -0.21 10.48
N VAL A 248 -7.89 0.55 9.57
CA VAL A 248 -7.37 1.81 9.03
C VAL A 248 -8.43 2.88 9.11
N GLY A 249 -8.07 4.01 9.73
CA GLY A 249 -8.93 5.18 9.84
C GLY A 249 -9.93 5.11 10.98
N TYR A 250 -10.71 6.17 11.13
CA TYR A 250 -11.71 6.35 12.16
C TYR A 250 -13.02 6.85 11.54
N GLU A 251 -14.17 6.47 12.12
CA GLU A 251 -15.49 6.82 11.59
C GLU A 251 -15.65 8.34 11.42
N HIS A 252 -16.12 8.77 10.24
CA HIS A 252 -16.40 10.15 9.88
C HIS A 252 -15.19 11.12 9.89
N VAL A 253 -13.97 10.59 9.94
CA VAL A 253 -12.74 11.38 10.01
C VAL A 253 -11.76 10.96 8.91
N GLY A 254 -11.12 11.94 8.28
CA GLY A 254 -10.06 11.72 7.31
C GLY A 254 -10.56 11.61 5.87
N TYR A 255 -9.67 11.95 4.95
CA TYR A 255 -9.84 11.95 3.51
C TYR A 255 -8.80 11.03 2.89
N ASN A 256 -9.14 10.39 1.76
CA ASN A 256 -8.23 9.47 1.07
C ASN A 256 -7.78 8.32 1.97
N ILE A 257 -8.74 7.55 2.48
CA ILE A 257 -8.47 6.43 3.38
C ILE A 257 -8.59 5.11 2.64
N GLY A 258 -7.50 4.33 2.61
CA GLY A 258 -7.47 3.07 1.88
C GLY A 258 -6.87 1.90 2.65
N GLY A 259 -7.39 0.70 2.41
CA GLY A 259 -6.89 -0.51 3.07
C GLY A 259 -5.44 -0.83 2.73
N VAL A 260 -4.96 -0.41 1.56
CA VAL A 260 -3.56 -0.56 1.14
C VAL A 260 -2.90 0.80 0.96
N CYS A 261 -3.48 1.69 0.20
CA CYS A 261 -2.94 3.03 -0.03
C CYS A 261 -4.00 4.11 0.26
N GLY A 262 -3.61 5.21 0.90
CA GLY A 262 -4.46 6.39 1.03
C GLY A 262 -4.70 7.02 -0.33
N SER A 263 -3.65 7.50 -0.99
CA SER A 263 -3.68 8.00 -2.36
C SER A 263 -2.76 7.20 -3.28
N HIS A 264 -3.07 7.19 -4.58
CA HIS A 264 -2.36 6.37 -5.56
C HIS A 264 -2.41 6.94 -6.96
N SER A 265 -1.24 7.09 -7.61
CA SER A 265 -1.11 7.35 -9.05
C SER A 265 -0.07 6.47 -9.75
N GLY A 266 0.62 5.60 -9.01
CA GLY A 266 1.64 4.67 -9.49
C GLY A 266 1.08 3.34 -10.01
N TYR A 267 1.60 2.21 -9.50
CA TYR A 267 1.18 0.86 -9.88
C TYR A 267 0.88 0.00 -8.65
N ILE A 268 -0.32 -0.60 -8.58
CA ILE A 268 -0.70 -1.56 -7.54
C ILE A 268 -1.10 -2.88 -8.16
N GLU A 269 -0.56 -3.99 -7.64
CA GLU A 269 -0.85 -5.34 -8.14
C GLU A 269 -0.96 -6.36 -7.02
N SER A 270 -2.03 -7.18 -7.06
CA SER A 270 -2.21 -8.38 -6.21
C SER A 270 -2.15 -8.09 -4.70
N CYS A 271 -2.66 -6.94 -4.28
CA CYS A 271 -2.74 -6.58 -2.87
C CYS A 271 -4.09 -6.98 -2.27
N VAL A 272 -4.09 -7.29 -0.96
CA VAL A 272 -5.29 -7.76 -0.26
C VAL A 272 -5.50 -6.94 1.01
N ASN A 273 -6.75 -6.55 1.24
CA ASN A 273 -7.17 -5.97 2.49
C ASN A 273 -8.12 -6.91 3.23
N TYR A 274 -7.82 -7.19 4.50
CA TYR A 274 -8.68 -7.91 5.45
C TYR A 274 -9.20 -7.00 6.57
N GLY A 275 -8.58 -5.84 6.77
CA GLY A 275 -8.94 -4.90 7.83
C GLY A 275 -10.18 -4.08 7.48
N ASP A 276 -10.91 -3.65 8.49
CA ASP A 276 -12.01 -2.72 8.34
C ASP A 276 -11.48 -1.31 8.12
N ILE A 277 -12.10 -0.57 7.20
CA ILE A 277 -11.67 0.75 6.75
C ILE A 277 -12.73 1.78 7.10
N TYR A 278 -12.32 2.85 7.75
CA TYR A 278 -13.19 3.94 8.18
C TYR A 278 -12.65 5.28 7.72
N GLY A 279 -13.54 6.18 7.32
CA GLY A 279 -13.15 7.53 6.92
C GLY A 279 -14.35 8.44 6.69
N ARG A 280 -14.09 9.64 6.24
CA ARG A 280 -15.14 10.59 5.87
C ARG A 280 -15.39 10.57 4.36
N LYS A 281 -14.36 10.81 3.55
CA LYS A 281 -14.49 10.93 2.09
C LYS A 281 -13.33 10.24 1.38
N GLU A 282 -13.56 9.75 0.17
CA GLU A 282 -12.65 8.88 -0.61
C GLU A 282 -12.17 7.69 0.21
N VAL A 283 -13.11 6.83 0.60
CA VAL A 283 -12.82 5.67 1.42
C VAL A 283 -12.88 4.40 0.57
N GLY A 284 -11.76 3.70 0.47
CA GLY A 284 -11.65 2.51 -0.38
C GLY A 284 -11.04 1.30 0.30
N GLY A 285 -11.54 0.12 -0.04
CA GLY A 285 -11.00 -1.13 0.53
C GLY A 285 -9.54 -1.38 0.16
N ILE A 286 -9.05 -0.83 -0.95
CA ILE A 286 -7.65 -0.88 -1.37
C ILE A 286 -7.06 0.52 -1.44
N VAL A 287 -7.70 1.46 -2.10
CA VAL A 287 -7.22 2.83 -2.31
C VAL A 287 -8.29 3.83 -1.94
N GLY A 288 -7.97 4.85 -1.14
CA GLY A 288 -8.87 5.96 -0.88
C GLY A 288 -9.11 6.78 -2.15
N GLN A 289 -8.09 7.48 -2.59
CA GLN A 289 -8.08 8.30 -3.80
C GLN A 289 -7.17 7.68 -4.87
N PHE A 290 -7.75 7.27 -6.00
CA PHE A 290 -7.01 6.86 -7.18
C PHE A 290 -6.89 8.04 -8.14
N GLU A 291 -5.79 8.76 -8.05
CA GLU A 291 -5.47 9.85 -8.95
C GLU A 291 -4.94 9.34 -10.31
N PRO A 292 -5.30 9.99 -11.42
CA PRO A 292 -4.75 9.62 -12.71
C PRO A 292 -3.24 9.91 -12.79
N CYS A 293 -2.50 8.97 -13.35
CA CYS A 293 -1.17 9.28 -13.85
C CYS A 293 -1.28 10.23 -15.06
N MET A 294 -0.66 11.38 -14.98
CA MET A 294 -0.70 12.41 -16.03
C MET A 294 0.63 12.51 -16.75
N GLU A 295 0.63 12.29 -18.05
CA GLU A 295 1.79 12.43 -18.91
C GLU A 295 1.54 13.51 -19.97
N LEU A 296 2.43 14.49 -20.07
CA LEU A 296 2.33 15.51 -21.09
C LEU A 296 2.73 14.93 -22.45
N ASN A 297 1.82 14.97 -23.40
CA ASN A 297 2.04 14.51 -24.77
C ASN A 297 1.97 15.67 -25.74
N PHE A 298 3.12 16.05 -26.28
CA PHE A 298 3.19 16.96 -27.41
C PHE A 298 3.25 16.17 -28.73
N ASN A 299 2.57 16.63 -29.78
CA ASN A 299 2.87 16.23 -31.15
C ASN A 299 4.27 16.72 -31.53
N GLU A 300 5.28 15.85 -31.45
CA GLU A 300 6.70 16.18 -31.35
C GLU A 300 7.06 17.01 -30.12
N ASP A 301 6.59 16.61 -29.03
CA ASP A 301 7.06 16.70 -27.67
C ASP A 301 8.27 17.63 -27.44
N TYR A 302 7.97 18.92 -27.35
CA TYR A 302 9.01 19.93 -27.04
C TYR A 302 9.69 19.63 -25.68
N LEU A 303 8.95 19.18 -24.65
CA LEU A 303 9.54 18.91 -23.34
C LEU A 303 10.39 17.64 -23.35
N GLN A 304 9.92 16.55 -23.96
CA GLN A 304 10.75 15.34 -24.13
C GLN A 304 11.94 15.59 -25.07
N ARG A 305 11.75 16.42 -26.10
CA ARG A 305 12.86 16.87 -26.93
C ARG A 305 13.87 17.67 -26.12
N MET A 306 13.41 18.59 -25.26
CA MET A 306 14.25 19.31 -24.32
C MET A 306 14.99 18.38 -23.36
N GLN A 307 14.31 17.40 -22.76
CA GLN A 307 14.95 16.40 -21.90
C GLN A 307 16.02 15.60 -22.62
N ARG A 308 15.76 15.14 -23.85
CA ARG A 308 16.80 14.45 -24.67
C ARG A 308 17.97 15.36 -24.97
N GLN A 309 17.69 16.63 -25.31
CA GLN A 309 18.74 17.62 -25.58
C GLN A 309 19.54 17.94 -24.31
N ILE A 310 18.88 18.09 -23.14
CA ILE A 310 19.55 18.27 -21.85
C ILE A 310 20.46 17.08 -21.55
N LYS A 311 20.01 15.84 -21.75
CA LYS A 311 20.85 14.65 -21.58
C LYS A 311 22.06 14.65 -22.52
N SER A 312 21.86 15.06 -23.77
CA SER A 312 22.97 15.20 -24.75
C SER A 312 23.95 16.24 -24.33
N VAL A 313 23.49 17.43 -23.90
CA VAL A 313 24.34 18.50 -23.38
C VAL A 313 25.08 18.02 -22.13
N SER A 314 24.40 17.40 -21.18
CA SER A 314 24.98 16.88 -19.94
C SER A 314 26.13 15.91 -20.25
N SER A 315 25.92 14.97 -21.18
CA SER A 315 26.96 14.02 -21.59
C SER A 315 28.19 14.72 -22.20
N SER A 316 27.96 15.76 -23.02
CA SER A 316 29.06 16.55 -23.61
C SER A 316 29.77 17.38 -22.53
N VAL A 317 29.08 17.93 -21.57
CA VAL A 317 29.62 18.68 -20.43
C VAL A 317 30.48 17.76 -19.56
N ASP A 318 29.99 16.54 -19.22
CA ASP A 318 30.74 15.58 -18.43
C ASP A 318 32.05 15.12 -19.12
N ALA A 319 32.03 14.95 -20.46
CA ALA A 319 33.22 14.69 -21.24
C ALA A 319 34.18 15.85 -21.11
N SER A 320 33.72 17.08 -21.32
CA SER A 320 34.54 18.29 -21.20
C SER A 320 35.14 18.50 -19.81
N ILE A 321 34.41 18.17 -18.73
CA ILE A 321 34.90 18.24 -17.33
C ILE A 321 36.15 17.35 -17.16
N ASN A 322 36.15 16.16 -17.75
CA ASN A 322 37.26 15.22 -17.60
C ASN A 322 38.50 15.70 -18.33
N GLU A 323 38.36 16.42 -19.42
CA GLU A 323 39.49 16.99 -20.17
C GLU A 323 40.05 18.28 -19.53
N VAL A 324 39.19 19.12 -18.97
CA VAL A 324 39.53 20.42 -18.37
C VAL A 324 40.20 20.31 -17.00
N LYS A 325 40.03 19.22 -16.28
CA LYS A 325 40.58 19.01 -14.91
C LYS A 325 42.09 19.35 -14.78
N ASN A 326 42.82 19.39 -15.88
CA ASN A 326 44.26 19.67 -15.89
C ASN A 326 44.60 21.07 -16.39
N ILE A 327 43.63 21.92 -16.74
CA ILE A 327 43.91 23.16 -17.48
C ILE A 327 43.55 24.44 -16.71
N ASN A 328 42.36 24.53 -16.09
CA ASN A 328 41.94 25.76 -15.40
C ASN A 328 40.75 25.51 -14.43
N ASP A 329 40.93 25.90 -13.16
CA ASP A 329 39.91 25.76 -12.13
C ASP A 329 38.60 26.53 -12.43
N ASN A 330 38.66 27.67 -13.06
CA ASN A 330 37.47 28.48 -13.38
C ASN A 330 36.61 27.81 -14.45
N SER A 331 37.19 27.20 -15.45
CA SER A 331 36.45 26.47 -16.50
C SER A 331 35.84 25.20 -15.94
N THR A 332 36.55 24.49 -15.07
CA THR A 332 36.04 23.31 -14.37
C THR A 332 34.84 23.65 -13.51
N ASN A 333 34.87 24.74 -12.76
CA ASN A 333 33.76 25.20 -11.94
C ASN A 333 32.57 25.64 -12.80
N GLY A 334 32.81 26.39 -13.88
CA GLY A 334 31.76 26.79 -14.81
C GLY A 334 31.08 25.60 -15.48
N LEU A 335 31.80 24.53 -15.87
CA LEU A 335 31.20 23.31 -16.41
C LEU A 335 30.33 22.54 -15.36
N LYS A 336 30.75 22.56 -14.10
CA LYS A 336 29.94 22.01 -13.01
C LYS A 336 28.65 22.82 -12.79
N ASP A 337 28.75 24.14 -12.87
CA ASP A 337 27.58 25.03 -12.76
C ASP A 337 26.61 24.80 -13.92
N ILE A 338 27.12 24.53 -15.14
CA ILE A 338 26.30 24.09 -16.28
C ILE A 338 25.64 22.75 -15.99
N SER A 339 26.37 21.76 -15.50
CA SER A 339 25.83 20.45 -15.16
C SER A 339 24.71 20.52 -14.10
N ASN A 340 24.91 21.33 -13.06
CA ASN A 340 23.89 21.59 -12.05
C ASN A 340 22.67 22.31 -12.63
N GLY A 341 22.87 23.37 -13.41
CA GLY A 341 21.77 24.10 -14.06
C GLY A 341 20.97 23.24 -15.03
N LEU A 342 21.60 22.28 -15.72
CA LEU A 342 20.92 21.32 -16.58
C LEU A 342 20.09 20.33 -15.78
N LYS A 343 20.56 19.92 -14.61
CA LYS A 343 19.79 19.07 -13.70
C LYS A 343 18.56 19.81 -13.19
N GLU A 344 18.72 21.05 -12.70
CA GLU A 344 17.61 21.88 -12.25
C GLU A 344 16.60 22.16 -13.39
N ALA A 345 17.09 22.35 -14.63
CA ALA A 345 16.24 22.50 -15.79
C ALA A 345 15.44 21.21 -16.08
N ASN A 346 16.06 20.04 -15.93
CA ASN A 346 15.37 18.75 -16.09
C ASN A 346 14.30 18.55 -15.01
N ASP A 347 14.63 18.87 -13.76
CA ASP A 347 13.67 18.79 -12.65
C ASP A 347 12.48 19.74 -12.87
N ALA A 348 12.71 20.96 -13.38
CA ALA A 348 11.64 21.88 -13.75
C ALA A 348 10.76 21.34 -14.90
N ILE A 349 11.35 20.66 -15.89
CA ILE A 349 10.60 19.98 -16.96
C ILE A 349 9.75 18.84 -16.38
N ASP A 350 10.29 18.07 -15.44
CA ASP A 350 9.53 17.01 -14.76
C ASP A 350 8.30 17.55 -14.02
N VAL A 351 8.42 18.71 -13.37
CA VAL A 351 7.29 19.40 -12.76
C VAL A 351 6.27 19.83 -13.82
N LEU A 352 6.72 20.43 -14.93
CA LEU A 352 5.84 20.80 -16.04
C LEU A 352 5.10 19.61 -16.64
N LEU A 353 5.74 18.45 -16.69
CA LEU A 353 5.17 17.20 -17.21
C LEU A 353 4.17 16.55 -16.28
N LYS A 354 4.33 16.68 -14.95
CA LYS A 354 3.60 15.90 -13.93
C LYS A 354 2.56 16.70 -13.14
N SER A 355 2.75 18.01 -12.96
CA SER A 355 1.92 18.79 -12.08
C SER A 355 1.78 20.26 -12.57
N GLY A 356 0.98 20.51 -13.53
CA GLY A 356 1.01 21.83 -14.08
C GLY A 356 -0.32 22.52 -14.31
N PHE A 357 -1.47 21.92 -13.97
CA PHE A 357 -2.75 22.49 -14.40
C PHE A 357 -3.83 22.38 -13.34
N VAL A 358 -4.65 23.43 -13.26
CA VAL A 358 -5.82 23.54 -12.39
C VAL A 358 -7.06 23.60 -13.27
N TYR A 359 -8.09 22.85 -12.89
CA TYR A 359 -9.40 22.88 -13.54
C TYR A 359 -10.15 24.16 -13.19
N ASN A 360 -10.79 24.75 -14.16
CA ASN A 360 -11.65 25.90 -13.96
C ASN A 360 -13.12 25.47 -14.11
N GLU A 361 -13.89 25.57 -13.04
CA GLU A 361 -15.28 25.12 -12.97
C GLU A 361 -16.23 25.96 -13.83
N GLU A 362 -15.95 27.26 -14.03
CA GLU A 362 -16.87 28.16 -14.75
C GLU A 362 -16.95 27.87 -16.24
N ASP A 363 -15.83 27.41 -16.85
CA ASP A 363 -15.77 27.17 -18.30
C ASP A 363 -15.39 25.71 -18.65
N HIS A 364 -15.32 24.83 -17.65
CA HIS A 364 -14.88 23.44 -17.77
C HIS A 364 -13.54 23.27 -18.49
N THR A 365 -12.62 24.19 -18.27
CA THR A 365 -11.30 24.20 -18.88
C THR A 365 -10.21 24.10 -17.82
N PHE A 366 -9.11 23.46 -18.17
CA PHE A 366 -7.93 23.47 -17.32
C PHE A 366 -7.15 24.76 -17.53
N SER A 367 -6.78 25.41 -16.45
CA SER A 367 -5.84 26.52 -16.44
C SER A 367 -4.48 26.07 -15.89
N ARG A 368 -3.45 26.87 -16.15
CA ARG A 368 -2.12 26.60 -15.62
C ARG A 368 -2.12 26.77 -14.11
N SER A 369 -1.49 25.85 -13.40
CA SER A 369 -1.26 25.99 -11.97
C SER A 369 -0.20 27.05 -11.68
N ASP A 370 -0.16 27.57 -10.47
CA ASP A 370 0.93 28.42 -9.99
C ASP A 370 2.30 27.69 -10.07
N GLU A 371 2.31 26.38 -9.88
CA GLU A 371 3.48 25.52 -10.04
C GLU A 371 3.97 25.49 -11.49
N TYR A 372 3.07 25.48 -12.45
CA TYR A 372 3.42 25.55 -13.87
C TYR A 372 4.18 26.83 -14.20
N ASP A 373 3.64 27.97 -13.80
CA ASP A 373 4.28 29.27 -14.06
C ASP A 373 5.61 29.37 -13.29
N SER A 374 5.67 28.84 -12.09
CA SER A 374 6.90 28.75 -11.28
C SER A 374 7.95 27.83 -11.94
N ALA A 375 7.57 26.64 -12.37
CA ALA A 375 8.45 25.67 -13.03
C ALA A 375 8.96 26.20 -14.39
N ARG A 376 8.07 26.87 -15.15
CA ARG A 376 8.45 27.53 -16.41
C ARG A 376 9.44 28.65 -16.17
N ALA A 377 9.21 29.49 -15.15
CA ALA A 377 10.15 30.57 -14.81
C ALA A 377 11.50 29.99 -14.37
N SER A 378 11.49 28.93 -13.56
CA SER A 378 12.69 28.20 -13.14
C SER A 378 13.44 27.62 -14.32
N LEU A 379 12.76 26.91 -15.23
CA LEU A 379 13.36 26.36 -16.46
C LEU A 379 14.04 27.45 -17.29
N SER A 380 13.35 28.59 -17.50
CA SER A 380 13.90 29.72 -18.24
C SER A 380 15.13 30.33 -17.56
N ALA A 381 15.09 30.49 -16.26
CA ALA A 381 16.21 31.03 -15.48
C ALA A 381 17.42 30.08 -15.49
N CYS A 382 17.20 28.79 -15.27
CA CYS A 382 18.25 27.77 -15.29
C CYS A 382 18.95 27.72 -16.67
N LEU A 383 18.20 27.67 -17.75
CA LEU A 383 18.75 27.63 -19.09
C LEU A 383 19.50 28.95 -19.43
N SER A 384 18.97 30.10 -19.05
CA SER A 384 19.66 31.38 -19.25
C SER A 384 20.99 31.44 -18.50
N ASN A 385 21.05 30.95 -17.28
CA ASN A 385 22.29 30.84 -16.52
C ASN A 385 23.27 29.87 -17.16
N VAL A 386 22.80 28.73 -17.65
CA VAL A 386 23.63 27.78 -18.40
C VAL A 386 24.23 28.41 -19.66
N PHE A 387 23.46 29.15 -20.45
CA PHE A 387 23.94 29.86 -21.64
C PHE A 387 24.97 30.92 -21.29
N ASN A 388 24.71 31.75 -20.30
CA ASN A 388 25.64 32.81 -19.87
C ASN A 388 26.97 32.24 -19.36
N THR A 389 26.90 31.15 -18.61
CA THR A 389 28.08 30.46 -18.09
C THR A 389 28.88 29.86 -19.23
N MET A 390 28.21 29.22 -20.21
CA MET A 390 28.90 28.68 -21.40
C MET A 390 29.55 29.75 -22.25
N GLU A 391 28.90 30.90 -22.43
CA GLU A 391 29.51 32.03 -23.14
C GLU A 391 30.77 32.54 -22.43
N SER A 392 30.73 32.64 -21.10
CA SER A 392 31.88 33.01 -20.28
C SER A 392 33.03 32.02 -20.42
N ILE A 393 32.74 30.71 -20.38
CA ILE A 393 33.77 29.65 -20.58
C ILE A 393 34.37 29.72 -21.99
N SER A 394 33.54 29.86 -23.03
CA SER A 394 33.96 29.97 -24.41
C SER A 394 34.87 31.17 -24.64
N ASN A 395 34.53 32.32 -24.04
CA ASN A 395 35.35 33.52 -24.13
C ASN A 395 36.67 33.41 -23.37
N SER A 396 36.70 32.69 -22.25
CA SER A 396 37.91 32.50 -21.43
C SER A 396 38.88 31.48 -22.01
N ASN A 397 38.45 30.59 -22.90
CA ASN A 397 39.26 29.48 -23.44
C ASN A 397 39.58 29.62 -24.93
N LYS A 398 39.67 30.83 -25.47
CA LYS A 398 39.93 31.07 -26.89
C LYS A 398 41.27 30.49 -27.37
N ASP A 399 42.22 30.26 -26.47
CA ASP A 399 43.56 29.72 -26.74
C ASP A 399 43.75 28.25 -26.29
N ALA A 400 42.64 27.52 -26.00
CA ALA A 400 42.69 26.15 -25.52
C ALA A 400 43.05 25.15 -26.63
N SER A 401 43.39 23.90 -26.22
CA SER A 401 43.71 22.81 -27.14
C SER A 401 42.56 22.52 -28.12
N SER A 402 42.86 21.99 -29.32
CA SER A 402 41.87 21.77 -30.39
C SER A 402 40.71 20.85 -29.95
N ASN A 403 40.99 19.83 -29.14
CA ASN A 403 39.98 18.86 -28.69
C ASN A 403 38.97 19.52 -27.73
N LEU A 404 39.47 20.27 -26.73
CA LEU A 404 38.59 21.00 -25.81
C LEU A 404 37.73 22.04 -26.55
N ASN A 405 38.29 22.70 -27.55
CA ASN A 405 37.57 23.68 -28.36
C ASN A 405 36.46 23.03 -29.19
N ASP A 406 36.63 21.78 -29.63
CA ASP A 406 35.62 21.02 -30.38
C ASP A 406 34.52 20.49 -29.45
N ASP A 407 34.87 20.06 -28.25
CA ASP A 407 33.88 19.66 -27.22
C ASP A 407 33.04 20.85 -26.72
N LEU A 408 33.65 21.99 -26.46
CA LEU A 408 32.96 23.22 -26.10
C LEU A 408 32.06 23.73 -27.22
N LYS A 409 32.46 23.57 -28.49
CA LYS A 409 31.58 23.86 -29.63
C LYS A 409 30.40 22.89 -29.72
N SER A 410 30.61 21.62 -29.41
CA SER A 410 29.55 20.62 -29.36
C SER A 410 28.52 20.98 -28.27
N VAL A 411 28.98 21.29 -27.06
CA VAL A 411 28.11 21.78 -25.97
C VAL A 411 27.35 23.03 -26.42
N ASN A 412 27.98 24.01 -27.02
CA ASN A 412 27.36 25.23 -27.49
C ASN A 412 26.30 24.99 -28.58
N ASN A 413 26.60 24.10 -29.54
CA ASN A 413 25.64 23.74 -30.60
C ASN A 413 24.42 23.01 -30.03
N ASN A 414 24.61 22.09 -29.08
CA ASN A 414 23.55 21.38 -28.40
C ASN A 414 22.70 22.33 -27.53
N LEU A 415 23.32 23.28 -26.86
CA LEU A 415 22.64 24.35 -26.13
C LEU A 415 21.79 25.25 -27.06
N LYS A 416 22.30 25.65 -28.20
CA LYS A 416 21.54 26.39 -29.21
C LYS A 416 20.30 25.63 -29.69
N ALA A 417 20.45 24.32 -29.93
CA ALA A 417 19.31 23.48 -30.30
C ALA A 417 18.27 23.43 -29.19
N LEU A 418 18.69 23.33 -27.92
CA LEU A 418 17.82 23.39 -26.75
C LEU A 418 17.11 24.75 -26.62
N SER A 419 17.83 25.86 -26.84
CA SER A 419 17.25 27.21 -26.84
C SER A 419 16.18 27.37 -27.92
N ASN A 420 16.43 26.89 -29.14
CA ASN A 420 15.47 26.94 -30.22
C ASN A 420 14.21 26.11 -29.88
N THR A 421 14.40 24.95 -29.29
CA THR A 421 13.27 24.12 -28.82
C THR A 421 12.46 24.82 -27.75
N MET A 422 13.12 25.55 -26.83
CA MET A 422 12.46 26.34 -25.78
C MET A 422 11.67 27.54 -26.35
N VAL A 423 12.23 28.25 -27.34
CA VAL A 423 11.51 29.36 -28.02
C VAL A 423 10.26 28.83 -28.71
N ASN A 424 10.40 27.74 -29.47
CA ASN A 424 9.26 27.12 -30.16
C ASN A 424 8.20 26.61 -29.14
N PHE A 425 8.62 26.12 -28.00
CA PHE A 425 7.74 25.75 -26.90
C PHE A 425 7.00 26.97 -26.33
N ALA A 426 7.71 28.06 -26.07
CA ALA A 426 7.12 29.28 -25.54
C ALA A 426 6.12 29.91 -26.53
N ASP A 427 6.42 29.88 -27.81
CA ASP A 427 5.51 30.36 -28.86
C ASP A 427 4.26 29.48 -29.01
N SER A 428 4.38 28.19 -28.82
CA SER A 428 3.24 27.26 -28.85
C SER A 428 2.26 27.47 -27.68
N LEU A 429 2.72 28.04 -26.56
CA LEU A 429 1.91 28.27 -25.35
C LEU A 429 1.04 29.54 -25.40
N THR A 430 1.32 30.47 -26.30
CA THR A 430 0.68 31.79 -26.26
C THR A 430 -0.72 31.83 -26.85
N ASN A 431 -1.17 30.80 -27.58
CA ASN A 431 -2.40 30.84 -28.35
C ASN A 431 -3.35 29.64 -28.22
N GLU A 432 -3.15 28.68 -27.31
CA GLU A 432 -3.87 27.40 -27.34
C GLU A 432 -4.42 26.94 -25.99
N LYS A 433 -5.62 26.37 -26.00
CA LYS A 433 -6.27 25.72 -24.84
C LYS A 433 -5.67 24.30 -24.64
N LEU A 434 -5.49 23.92 -23.39
CA LEU A 434 -5.01 22.58 -23.03
C LEU A 434 -6.12 21.56 -23.09
N THR A 435 -5.79 20.34 -23.50
CA THR A 435 -6.72 19.22 -23.51
C THR A 435 -6.16 18.01 -22.82
N PHE A 436 -7.08 17.16 -22.36
CA PHE A 436 -6.77 15.87 -21.75
C PHE A 436 -7.25 14.75 -22.68
N GLU A 437 -6.39 13.81 -22.98
CA GLU A 437 -6.73 12.55 -23.64
C GLU A 437 -6.71 11.43 -22.60
N ASP A 438 -7.87 10.92 -22.24
CA ASP A 438 -7.96 9.70 -21.43
C ASP A 438 -7.54 8.50 -22.27
N VAL A 439 -6.37 7.94 -21.96
CA VAL A 439 -5.79 6.78 -22.65
C VAL A 439 -6.03 5.46 -21.91
N SER A 440 -6.79 5.47 -20.81
CA SER A 440 -6.99 4.32 -19.93
C SER A 440 -7.52 3.09 -20.68
N LEU A 441 -8.41 3.29 -21.64
CA LEU A 441 -8.95 2.21 -22.46
C LEU A 441 -7.89 1.60 -23.40
N LYS A 442 -6.98 2.42 -23.93
CA LYS A 442 -5.91 1.96 -24.84
C LYS A 442 -4.81 1.21 -24.08
N ASP A 443 -4.46 1.69 -22.89
CA ASP A 443 -3.32 1.22 -22.10
C ASP A 443 -3.76 0.18 -21.04
N SER A 444 -4.96 -0.37 -21.16
CA SER A 444 -5.55 -1.25 -20.14
C SER A 444 -4.75 -2.54 -19.87
N GLU A 445 -4.06 -3.06 -20.87
CA GLU A 445 -3.26 -4.29 -20.77
C GLU A 445 -1.79 -4.03 -20.38
N ASP A 446 -1.32 -2.79 -20.45
CA ASP A 446 0.07 -2.44 -20.19
C ASP A 446 0.39 -2.42 -18.67
N ILE A 447 1.66 -2.68 -18.33
CA ILE A 447 2.18 -2.54 -16.95
C ILE A 447 2.79 -1.14 -16.84
N VAL A 448 1.95 -0.18 -16.47
CA VAL A 448 2.29 1.24 -16.47
C VAL A 448 1.74 1.92 -15.21
N GLU A 449 2.26 3.10 -14.89
CA GLU A 449 1.73 3.95 -13.82
C GLU A 449 0.27 4.35 -14.10
N GLY A 450 -0.49 4.65 -13.05
CA GLY A 450 -1.93 4.89 -13.14
C GLY A 450 -2.74 3.60 -13.27
N LYS A 451 -2.28 2.49 -12.67
CA LYS A 451 -2.99 1.20 -12.74
C LYS A 451 -3.08 0.50 -11.40
N LEU A 452 -4.29 -0.04 -11.14
CA LEU A 452 -4.58 -0.93 -10.03
C LEU A 452 -5.17 -2.23 -10.60
N THR A 453 -4.59 -3.37 -10.23
CA THR A 453 -5.01 -4.67 -10.81
C THR A 453 -4.91 -5.83 -9.84
N LYS A 454 -5.81 -6.80 -9.98
CA LYS A 454 -5.81 -8.09 -9.26
C LYS A 454 -5.82 -7.94 -7.74
N CYS A 455 -6.43 -6.88 -7.24
CA CYS A 455 -6.55 -6.63 -5.80
C CYS A 455 -7.85 -7.20 -5.25
N SER A 456 -7.85 -7.50 -3.95
CA SER A 456 -9.02 -8.05 -3.27
C SER A 456 -9.26 -7.33 -1.95
N ASN A 457 -10.50 -6.87 -1.74
CA ASN A 457 -10.95 -6.38 -0.47
C ASN A 457 -11.88 -7.40 0.20
N LYS A 458 -11.60 -7.71 1.47
CA LYS A 458 -12.39 -8.61 2.32
C LYS A 458 -12.88 -7.95 3.60
N GLY A 459 -12.29 -6.82 3.98
CA GLY A 459 -12.72 -5.99 5.10
C GLY A 459 -13.92 -5.11 4.74
N SER A 460 -14.65 -4.65 5.74
CA SER A 460 -15.71 -3.67 5.55
C SER A 460 -15.15 -2.28 5.23
N VAL A 461 -15.91 -1.47 4.50
CA VAL A 461 -15.54 -0.10 4.16
C VAL A 461 -16.67 0.83 4.54
N SER A 462 -16.41 1.78 5.41
CA SER A 462 -17.39 2.71 5.95
C SER A 462 -16.96 4.17 5.76
N GLY A 463 -17.84 4.97 5.16
CA GLY A 463 -17.54 6.38 4.94
C GLY A 463 -18.80 7.22 4.70
N ASP A 464 -18.60 8.55 4.59
CA ASP A 464 -19.69 9.47 4.37
C ASP A 464 -19.92 9.77 2.88
N ILE A 465 -18.84 9.92 2.11
CA ILE A 465 -18.87 10.32 0.69
C ILE A 465 -17.81 9.54 -0.08
N ASN A 466 -18.11 9.13 -1.28
CA ASN A 466 -17.21 8.42 -2.20
C ASN A 466 -16.61 7.15 -1.57
N VAL A 467 -17.47 6.15 -1.36
CA VAL A 467 -17.08 4.90 -0.71
C VAL A 467 -17.05 3.75 -1.72
N GLY A 468 -15.94 3.07 -1.84
CA GLY A 468 -15.78 1.96 -2.79
C GLY A 468 -15.12 0.73 -2.20
N GLY A 469 -15.56 -0.44 -2.63
CA GLY A 469 -14.96 -1.71 -2.18
C GLY A 469 -13.48 -1.84 -2.57
N ILE A 470 -13.06 -1.19 -3.64
CA ILE A 470 -11.66 -1.14 -4.10
C ILE A 470 -11.11 0.28 -4.03
N ALA A 471 -11.79 1.27 -4.61
CA ALA A 471 -11.34 2.65 -4.57
C ALA A 471 -12.49 3.59 -4.16
N GLY A 472 -12.21 4.54 -3.28
CA GLY A 472 -13.18 5.58 -2.91
C GLY A 472 -13.52 6.45 -4.11
N ALA A 473 -12.52 7.04 -4.73
CA ALA A 473 -12.69 7.80 -5.97
C ALA A 473 -11.61 7.44 -7.02
N VAL A 474 -11.97 7.60 -8.29
CA VAL A 474 -11.08 7.58 -9.47
C VAL A 474 -11.24 8.93 -10.15
N ALA A 475 -10.57 9.91 -9.62
CA ALA A 475 -10.71 11.31 -9.99
C ALA A 475 -9.41 12.07 -9.72
N LYS A 476 -9.26 13.27 -10.28
CA LYS A 476 -8.23 14.21 -9.86
C LYS A 476 -8.79 15.01 -8.69
N GLU A 477 -8.15 14.92 -7.56
CA GLU A 477 -8.53 15.72 -6.38
C GLU A 477 -7.86 17.09 -6.38
N ASN A 478 -8.54 18.04 -5.81
CA ASN A 478 -8.01 19.38 -5.57
C ASN A 478 -7.52 19.50 -4.11
N ASP A 479 -6.25 19.75 -3.93
CA ASP A 479 -5.63 19.94 -2.61
C ASP A 479 -6.24 21.11 -1.80
N LEU A 480 -6.92 22.05 -2.49
CA LEU A 480 -7.51 23.23 -1.86
C LEU A 480 -8.97 23.04 -1.46
N ASP A 481 -9.65 22.04 -2.00
CA ASP A 481 -11.04 21.71 -1.68
C ASP A 481 -11.24 20.20 -1.58
N PRO A 482 -10.94 19.61 -0.43
CA PRO A 482 -11.08 18.17 -0.22
C PRO A 482 -12.54 17.69 -0.22
N GLU A 483 -13.54 18.57 -0.25
CA GLU A 483 -14.95 18.18 -0.32
C GLU A 483 -15.44 18.01 -1.78
N ASP A 484 -14.76 18.62 -2.78
CA ASP A 484 -15.15 18.57 -4.18
C ASP A 484 -14.04 17.98 -5.07
N ASP A 485 -14.39 16.95 -5.84
CA ASP A 485 -13.50 16.37 -6.86
C ASP A 485 -13.57 17.13 -8.18
N PHE A 486 -12.49 17.09 -8.95
CA PHE A 486 -12.49 17.59 -10.30
C PHE A 486 -13.08 16.63 -11.30
N SER A 487 -13.93 17.13 -12.11
CA SER A 487 -14.43 16.41 -13.28
C SER A 487 -13.63 16.80 -14.53
N ILE A 488 -13.00 15.82 -15.19
CA ILE A 488 -12.32 16.02 -16.46
C ILE A 488 -13.34 15.89 -17.59
N THR A 489 -13.99 16.99 -17.95
CA THR A 489 -14.94 16.99 -19.05
C THR A 489 -14.45 17.88 -20.19
N GLY A 490 -14.35 17.33 -21.39
CA GLY A 490 -14.15 18.11 -22.63
C GLY A 490 -13.11 17.55 -23.58
N GLN A 491 -13.51 17.42 -24.85
CA GLN A 491 -12.62 17.17 -25.99
C GLN A 491 -12.48 18.45 -26.77
N THR A 492 -11.27 18.97 -26.90
CA THR A 492 -10.93 19.93 -27.95
C THR A 492 -9.51 19.67 -28.44
N SER A 493 -9.29 19.85 -29.73
CA SER A 493 -8.01 19.58 -30.39
C SER A 493 -6.98 20.65 -30.09
N LEU A 494 -5.86 20.27 -29.53
CA LEU A 494 -4.74 21.18 -29.28
C LEU A 494 -3.40 20.53 -29.57
N ASN A 495 -2.37 21.35 -29.75
CA ASN A 495 -1.00 20.91 -29.94
C ASN A 495 -0.33 20.44 -28.65
N MET A 496 -1.00 20.60 -27.50
CA MET A 496 -0.55 20.13 -26.18
C MET A 496 -1.66 19.31 -25.54
N THR A 497 -1.44 18.03 -25.40
CA THR A 497 -2.39 17.11 -24.79
C THR A 497 -1.73 16.40 -23.62
N TYR A 498 -2.35 16.46 -22.45
CA TYR A 498 -2.04 15.53 -21.37
C TYR A 498 -2.70 14.20 -21.64
N LYS A 499 -1.93 13.13 -21.59
CA LYS A 499 -2.47 11.81 -21.45
C LYS A 499 -2.74 11.56 -19.98
N VAL A 500 -3.98 11.21 -19.69
CA VAL A 500 -4.38 10.80 -18.34
C VAL A 500 -4.69 9.32 -18.35
N ARG A 501 -4.25 8.61 -17.31
CA ARG A 501 -4.46 7.17 -17.19
C ARG A 501 -4.85 6.83 -15.75
N ALA A 502 -6.03 6.21 -15.62
CA ALA A 502 -6.47 5.57 -14.39
C ALA A 502 -7.18 4.26 -14.76
N VAL A 503 -6.55 3.14 -14.52
CA VAL A 503 -7.02 1.81 -14.92
C VAL A 503 -7.21 0.93 -13.69
N LEU A 504 -8.47 0.59 -13.36
CA LEU A 504 -8.83 -0.31 -12.30
C LEU A 504 -9.43 -1.58 -12.90
N ILE A 505 -8.67 -2.69 -12.84
CA ILE A 505 -9.07 -3.93 -13.50
C ILE A 505 -8.86 -5.18 -12.66
N ASP A 506 -9.61 -6.24 -12.99
CA ASP A 506 -9.43 -7.61 -12.50
C ASP A 506 -9.43 -7.71 -10.97
N SER A 507 -10.16 -6.83 -10.28
CA SER A 507 -10.18 -6.75 -8.81
C SER A 507 -11.52 -7.22 -8.25
N VAL A 508 -11.50 -7.68 -6.98
CA VAL A 508 -12.66 -8.31 -6.36
C VAL A 508 -12.95 -7.66 -5.01
N ASN A 509 -14.20 -7.28 -4.78
CA ASN A 509 -14.69 -6.91 -3.47
C ASN A 509 -15.58 -7.99 -2.87
N GLU A 510 -15.27 -8.42 -1.66
CA GLU A 510 -16.09 -9.30 -0.83
C GLU A 510 -16.57 -8.59 0.45
N GLY A 511 -15.99 -7.43 0.77
CA GLY A 511 -16.30 -6.64 1.96
C GLY A 511 -17.61 -5.87 1.84
N THR A 512 -18.26 -5.62 2.97
CA THR A 512 -19.48 -4.81 3.05
C THR A 512 -19.15 -3.33 2.93
N ILE A 513 -20.01 -2.60 2.22
CA ILE A 513 -19.88 -1.15 2.02
C ILE A 513 -20.97 -0.43 2.81
N PHE A 514 -20.58 0.54 3.62
CA PHE A 514 -21.47 1.42 4.39
C PHE A 514 -21.30 2.86 3.95
N LEU A 515 -22.40 3.50 3.61
CA LEU A 515 -22.40 4.90 3.17
C LEU A 515 -23.42 5.70 3.96
N LYS A 516 -23.04 6.90 4.36
CA LYS A 516 -23.92 7.83 5.06
C LYS A 516 -24.56 8.89 4.16
N LYS A 517 -23.90 9.31 3.08
CA LYS A 517 -24.37 10.40 2.22
C LYS A 517 -24.46 9.97 0.75
N ASN A 518 -23.39 10.16 -0.04
CA ASN A 518 -23.43 10.00 -1.49
C ASN A 518 -22.27 9.18 -2.04
N ASN A 519 -22.54 8.48 -3.13
CA ASN A 519 -21.60 7.77 -3.99
C ASN A 519 -20.99 6.53 -3.32
N ALA A 520 -21.74 5.44 -3.29
CA ALA A 520 -21.20 4.12 -2.96
C ALA A 520 -21.18 3.19 -4.14
N GLY A 521 -20.05 2.52 -4.32
CA GLY A 521 -19.92 1.46 -5.32
C GLY A 521 -19.25 0.22 -4.74
N GLY A 522 -19.72 -0.95 -5.19
CA GLY A 522 -19.08 -2.20 -4.78
C GLY A 522 -17.61 -2.28 -5.19
N ILE A 523 -17.17 -1.49 -6.18
CA ILE A 523 -15.79 -1.34 -6.63
C ILE A 523 -15.32 0.10 -6.44
N VAL A 524 -16.05 1.09 -6.97
CA VAL A 524 -15.64 2.51 -6.91
C VAL A 524 -16.80 3.39 -6.47
N GLY A 525 -16.56 4.29 -5.51
CA GLY A 525 -17.56 5.26 -5.07
C GLY A 525 -17.86 6.30 -6.15
N ASN A 526 -16.86 7.05 -6.61
CA ASN A 526 -16.95 8.05 -7.65
C ASN A 526 -15.90 7.82 -8.76
N GLN A 527 -16.32 7.94 -10.04
CA GLN A 527 -15.42 7.83 -11.19
C GLN A 527 -15.65 9.01 -12.14
N ASP A 528 -14.69 9.91 -12.22
CA ASP A 528 -14.72 11.04 -13.16
C ASP A 528 -14.06 10.71 -14.51
N LEU A 529 -13.02 9.87 -14.45
CA LEU A 529 -12.22 9.50 -15.61
C LEU A 529 -11.75 8.04 -15.52
N GLY A 530 -11.06 7.58 -16.55
CA GLY A 530 -10.39 6.28 -16.51
C GLY A 530 -11.25 5.11 -16.92
N LEU A 531 -10.83 3.92 -16.53
CA LEU A 531 -11.44 2.65 -16.90
C LEU A 531 -11.63 1.75 -15.67
N ILE A 532 -12.86 1.31 -15.45
CA ILE A 532 -13.22 0.23 -14.53
C ILE A 532 -13.59 -0.99 -15.37
N LYS A 533 -12.80 -2.08 -15.33
CA LYS A 533 -13.00 -3.23 -16.22
C LYS A 533 -12.75 -4.56 -15.51
N ASN A 534 -13.54 -5.58 -15.83
CA ASN A 534 -13.39 -6.97 -15.37
C ASN A 534 -13.39 -7.14 -13.84
N ASN A 535 -14.01 -6.25 -13.10
CA ASN A 535 -14.07 -6.36 -11.64
C ASN A 535 -15.32 -7.10 -11.20
N ILE A 536 -15.27 -7.70 -10.02
CA ILE A 536 -16.38 -8.44 -9.44
C ILE A 536 -16.68 -7.91 -8.04
N ASN A 537 -17.93 -7.59 -7.78
CA ASN A 537 -18.39 -7.29 -6.43
C ASN A 537 -19.29 -8.40 -5.90
N TYR A 538 -18.91 -9.01 -4.78
CA TYR A 538 -19.73 -9.91 -3.97
C TYR A 538 -20.18 -9.26 -2.65
N GLY A 539 -19.62 -8.09 -2.31
CA GLY A 539 -19.88 -7.40 -1.05
C GLY A 539 -21.27 -6.79 -0.99
N LEU A 540 -21.89 -6.82 0.17
CA LEU A 540 -23.13 -6.16 0.49
C LEU A 540 -22.95 -4.62 0.42
N LEU A 541 -23.88 -3.89 -0.16
CA LEU A 541 -23.99 -2.44 -0.06
C LEU A 541 -25.12 -2.10 0.91
N ASP A 542 -24.77 -1.70 2.10
CA ASP A 542 -25.72 -1.31 3.17
C ASP A 542 -25.69 0.23 3.31
N CYS A 543 -26.47 0.89 2.46
CA CYS A 543 -26.43 2.33 2.23
C CYS A 543 -27.86 2.92 2.28
N GLU A 544 -28.66 2.54 3.27
CA GLU A 544 -30.11 2.81 3.35
C GLU A 544 -30.47 4.29 3.15
N ASP A 545 -29.72 5.21 3.76
CA ASP A 545 -29.94 6.66 3.62
C ASP A 545 -29.15 7.29 2.45
N GLY A 546 -28.31 6.50 1.76
CA GLY A 546 -27.37 7.00 0.77
C GLY A 546 -27.99 7.20 -0.62
N SER A 547 -27.37 8.07 -1.42
CA SER A 547 -27.70 8.30 -2.83
C SER A 547 -26.55 7.94 -3.74
N TYR A 548 -26.86 7.62 -5.00
CA TYR A 548 -25.90 7.17 -6.01
C TYR A 548 -25.20 5.88 -5.62
N ILE A 549 -25.99 4.81 -5.48
CA ILE A 549 -25.53 3.51 -5.04
C ILE A 549 -25.47 2.55 -6.21
N GLY A 550 -24.32 1.98 -6.51
CA GLY A 550 -24.17 1.02 -7.60
C GLY A 550 -23.41 -0.24 -7.20
N GLY A 551 -23.86 -1.38 -7.70
CA GLY A 551 -23.21 -2.66 -7.44
C GLY A 551 -21.71 -2.67 -7.84
N ILE A 552 -21.32 -1.82 -8.78
CA ILE A 552 -19.93 -1.59 -9.22
C ILE A 552 -19.49 -0.17 -8.91
N VAL A 553 -20.23 0.84 -9.34
CA VAL A 553 -19.85 2.24 -9.20
C VAL A 553 -21.01 3.11 -8.74
N GLY A 554 -20.78 4.00 -7.78
CA GLY A 554 -21.81 4.93 -7.31
C GLY A 554 -22.16 5.97 -8.39
N LEU A 555 -21.21 6.79 -8.77
CA LEU A 555 -21.32 7.80 -9.82
C LEU A 555 -20.20 7.60 -10.85
N SER A 556 -20.52 7.60 -12.16
CA SER A 556 -19.51 7.39 -13.21
C SER A 556 -19.71 8.27 -14.43
N LEU A 557 -18.70 9.07 -14.76
CA LEU A 557 -18.62 9.85 -16.00
C LEU A 557 -17.83 9.14 -17.11
N ALA A 558 -17.12 8.04 -16.79
CA ALA A 558 -16.15 7.37 -17.65
C ALA A 558 -16.52 5.92 -17.96
N ASN A 559 -15.55 5.11 -18.40
CA ASN A 559 -15.80 3.78 -18.93
C ASN A 559 -15.95 2.72 -17.84
N VAL A 560 -17.08 2.02 -17.82
CA VAL A 560 -17.38 0.88 -16.93
C VAL A 560 -17.69 -0.34 -17.80
N ASN A 561 -16.75 -1.27 -17.93
CA ASN A 561 -16.80 -2.32 -18.95
C ASN A 561 -16.59 -3.72 -18.35
N ASN A 562 -17.42 -4.68 -18.74
CA ASN A 562 -17.25 -6.11 -18.39
C ASN A 562 -17.18 -6.39 -16.87
N ASN A 563 -17.85 -5.60 -16.03
CA ASN A 563 -17.86 -5.83 -14.58
C ASN A 563 -19.10 -6.64 -14.18
N TYR A 564 -19.01 -7.30 -13.02
CA TYR A 564 -20.07 -8.13 -12.47
C TYR A 564 -20.41 -7.75 -11.06
N ALA A 565 -21.68 -7.46 -10.79
CA ALA A 565 -22.18 -7.24 -9.44
C ALA A 565 -23.08 -8.42 -9.03
N LYS A 566 -22.66 -9.18 -8.02
CA LYS A 566 -23.42 -10.28 -7.43
C LYS A 566 -23.55 -10.06 -5.93
N CYS A 567 -24.43 -9.14 -5.59
CA CYS A 567 -24.53 -8.58 -4.24
C CYS A 567 -25.96 -8.20 -3.87
N PHE A 568 -26.17 -7.83 -2.62
CA PHE A 568 -27.37 -7.18 -2.15
C PHE A 568 -27.15 -5.67 -2.02
N ILE A 569 -28.14 -4.87 -2.38
CA ILE A 569 -28.05 -3.40 -2.38
C ILE A 569 -29.22 -2.83 -1.61
N TYR A 570 -28.91 -2.00 -0.62
CA TYR A 570 -29.81 -1.09 0.10
C TYR A 570 -29.38 0.34 -0.22
N GLY A 571 -30.31 1.20 -0.56
CA GLY A 571 -30.04 2.60 -0.88
C GLY A 571 -31.31 3.41 -0.97
N SER A 572 -31.21 4.73 -1.05
CA SER A 572 -32.36 5.63 -1.12
C SER A 572 -32.63 6.08 -2.54
N ASP A 573 -31.72 6.81 -3.17
CA ASP A 573 -31.95 7.45 -4.47
C ASP A 573 -30.83 7.13 -5.46
N TYR A 574 -31.16 7.00 -6.74
CA TYR A 574 -30.25 6.55 -7.79
C TYR A 574 -29.54 5.23 -7.45
N VAL A 575 -30.35 4.17 -7.33
CA VAL A 575 -29.85 2.83 -6.98
C VAL A 575 -29.77 1.96 -8.24
N GLY A 576 -28.59 1.45 -8.54
CA GLY A 576 -28.35 0.61 -9.72
C GLY A 576 -27.59 -0.67 -9.46
N GLY A 577 -27.96 -1.74 -10.17
CA GLY A 577 -27.25 -3.00 -10.04
C GLY A 577 -25.79 -2.94 -10.49
N ILE A 578 -25.44 -2.02 -11.40
CA ILE A 578 -24.05 -1.72 -11.82
C ILE A 578 -23.65 -0.31 -11.39
N ALA A 579 -24.42 0.71 -11.75
CA ALA A 579 -24.11 2.09 -11.44
C ALA A 579 -25.29 2.79 -10.77
N GLY A 580 -25.05 3.57 -9.73
CA GLY A 580 -26.07 4.47 -9.19
C GLY A 580 -26.49 5.46 -10.26
N ARG A 581 -25.54 6.20 -10.79
CA ARG A 581 -25.72 7.07 -11.94
C ARG A 581 -24.50 6.98 -12.87
N GLY A 582 -24.69 6.91 -14.17
CA GLY A 582 -23.58 6.67 -15.08
C GLY A 582 -23.77 7.25 -16.48
N LYS A 583 -22.68 7.24 -17.27
CA LYS A 583 -22.66 7.73 -18.65
C LYS A 583 -22.24 6.65 -19.66
N LYS A 584 -21.20 5.83 -19.34
CA LYS A 584 -20.62 4.86 -20.29
C LYS A 584 -20.54 3.47 -19.66
N LEU A 585 -21.50 2.61 -19.98
CA LEU A 585 -21.61 1.27 -19.41
C LEU A 585 -21.70 0.22 -20.51
N ASN A 586 -20.69 -0.67 -20.62
CA ASN A 586 -20.65 -1.66 -21.70
C ASN A 586 -20.38 -3.08 -21.18
N ASN A 587 -21.20 -4.03 -21.62
CA ASN A 587 -21.05 -5.46 -21.38
C ASN A 587 -20.96 -5.84 -19.87
N ASN A 588 -21.62 -5.10 -18.99
CA ASN A 588 -21.64 -5.41 -17.57
C ASN A 588 -22.78 -6.38 -17.24
N GLY A 589 -22.57 -7.25 -16.27
CA GLY A 589 -23.56 -8.22 -15.78
C GLY A 589 -24.03 -7.88 -14.38
N SER A 590 -25.31 -7.52 -14.20
CA SER A 590 -25.90 -7.31 -12.88
C SER A 590 -26.62 -8.58 -12.41
N LEU A 591 -26.01 -9.25 -11.44
CA LEU A 591 -26.61 -10.37 -10.70
C LEU A 591 -27.06 -9.91 -9.31
N ALA A 592 -27.12 -8.59 -9.11
CA ALA A 592 -27.46 -7.96 -7.85
C ALA A 592 -28.96 -8.11 -7.52
N GLN A 593 -29.26 -8.07 -6.24
CA GLN A 593 -30.63 -7.95 -5.71
C GLN A 593 -30.76 -6.61 -4.97
N ILE A 594 -31.53 -5.69 -5.54
CA ILE A 594 -31.88 -4.43 -4.89
C ILE A 594 -32.99 -4.71 -3.90
N LYS A 595 -32.70 -4.53 -2.61
CA LYS A 595 -33.63 -4.81 -1.50
C LYS A 595 -34.46 -3.59 -1.16
N GLU A 596 -33.81 -2.41 -1.11
CA GLU A 596 -34.47 -1.14 -0.81
C GLU A 596 -33.98 -0.07 -1.79
N ALA A 597 -34.92 0.70 -2.30
CA ALA A 597 -34.69 1.90 -3.09
C ALA A 597 -35.94 2.76 -3.08
N THR A 598 -35.81 4.06 -2.95
CA THR A 598 -36.95 4.99 -2.88
C THR A 598 -37.28 5.58 -4.25
N ASN A 599 -36.27 6.05 -4.99
CA ASN A 599 -36.45 6.67 -6.30
C ASN A 599 -35.32 6.26 -7.25
N ASN A 600 -35.52 6.47 -8.56
CA ASN A 600 -34.50 6.31 -9.58
C ASN A 600 -33.74 4.97 -9.47
N VAL A 601 -34.46 3.87 -9.68
CA VAL A 601 -33.90 2.52 -9.50
C VAL A 601 -33.82 1.76 -10.81
N GLY A 602 -32.76 0.99 -11.02
CA GLY A 602 -32.62 0.12 -12.20
C GLY A 602 -31.65 -1.03 -11.99
N MET A 603 -31.94 -2.17 -12.61
CA MET A 603 -31.09 -3.36 -12.50
C MET A 603 -29.70 -3.19 -13.11
N ILE A 604 -29.50 -2.21 -13.97
CA ILE A 604 -28.20 -1.78 -14.48
C ILE A 604 -27.83 -0.44 -13.87
N MET A 605 -28.71 0.55 -13.92
CA MET A 605 -28.41 1.91 -13.53
C MET A 605 -29.64 2.62 -12.97
N GLY A 606 -29.49 3.34 -11.85
CA GLY A 606 -30.55 4.18 -11.29
C GLY A 606 -30.91 5.36 -12.19
N GLY A 607 -29.93 6.00 -12.81
CA GLY A 607 -30.19 7.10 -13.74
C GLY A 607 -29.02 7.44 -14.65
N LEU A 608 -29.34 8.07 -15.81
CA LEU A 608 -28.35 8.54 -16.76
C LEU A 608 -27.80 9.92 -16.37
N ILE A 609 -26.52 10.17 -16.63
CA ILE A 609 -25.92 11.50 -16.51
C ILE A 609 -26.10 12.25 -17.85
N GLY A 610 -26.64 13.46 -17.79
CA GLY A 610 -26.91 14.31 -18.96
C GLY A 610 -28.38 14.40 -19.33
N ASP A 611 -28.68 15.19 -20.36
CA ASP A 611 -30.05 15.46 -20.85
C ASP A 611 -30.51 14.48 -21.94
N GLU A 612 -29.65 13.54 -22.33
CA GLU A 612 -29.94 12.54 -23.35
C GLU A 612 -30.81 11.42 -22.79
N LEU A 613 -31.80 10.97 -23.55
CA LEU A 613 -32.56 9.79 -23.19
C LEU A 613 -31.71 8.53 -23.36
N ALA A 614 -31.84 7.59 -22.43
CA ALA A 614 -31.04 6.34 -22.42
C ALA A 614 -31.20 5.55 -23.74
N GLU A 615 -32.34 5.60 -24.40
CA GLU A 615 -32.59 4.96 -25.69
C GLU A 615 -31.69 5.47 -26.82
N ASN A 616 -31.24 6.73 -26.74
CA ASN A 616 -30.41 7.40 -27.75
C ASN A 616 -28.90 7.31 -27.45
N SER A 617 -28.50 6.99 -26.23
CA SER A 617 -27.10 6.91 -25.87
C SER A 617 -26.37 5.80 -26.63
N GLU A 618 -25.29 6.11 -27.32
CA GLU A 618 -24.40 5.13 -27.94
C GLU A 618 -23.39 4.53 -26.96
N ASP A 619 -23.22 5.14 -25.80
CA ASP A 619 -22.23 4.76 -24.78
C ASP A 619 -22.74 3.66 -23.82
N ILE A 620 -23.97 3.18 -24.01
CA ILE A 620 -24.57 2.12 -23.19
C ILE A 620 -24.98 0.95 -24.08
N ASN A 621 -24.28 -0.18 -23.94
CA ASN A 621 -24.48 -1.36 -24.79
C ASN A 621 -24.15 -2.67 -24.09
N GLY A 622 -24.82 -3.76 -24.51
CA GLY A 622 -24.43 -5.12 -24.21
C GLY A 622 -24.55 -5.51 -22.75
N ASN A 623 -25.16 -4.66 -21.92
CA ASN A 623 -25.35 -5.00 -20.52
C ASN A 623 -26.48 -6.04 -20.35
N TYR A 624 -26.42 -6.82 -19.27
CA TYR A 624 -27.48 -7.77 -18.93
C TYR A 624 -27.69 -7.85 -17.42
N TYR A 625 -28.85 -8.33 -17.02
CA TYR A 625 -29.20 -8.45 -15.61
C TYR A 625 -30.11 -9.65 -15.36
N LEU A 626 -29.99 -10.27 -14.16
CA LEU A 626 -30.94 -11.30 -13.76
C LEU A 626 -32.33 -10.68 -13.62
N TYR A 627 -33.31 -11.35 -14.22
CA TYR A 627 -34.71 -10.96 -14.15
C TYR A 627 -35.14 -10.73 -12.69
N GLY A 628 -35.64 -9.54 -12.40
CA GLY A 628 -35.96 -9.07 -11.06
C GLY A 628 -37.17 -8.13 -11.03
N ASN A 629 -37.28 -7.35 -9.96
CA ASN A 629 -38.43 -6.48 -9.73
C ASN A 629 -38.41 -5.17 -10.51
N TYR A 630 -37.26 -4.78 -11.07
CA TYR A 630 -37.03 -3.49 -11.72
C TYR A 630 -36.58 -3.65 -13.16
N GLY A 631 -36.83 -2.60 -13.98
CA GLY A 631 -36.28 -2.48 -15.30
C GLY A 631 -34.78 -2.18 -15.31
N ALA A 632 -34.18 -2.03 -16.48
CA ALA A 632 -32.74 -1.85 -16.65
C ALA A 632 -32.22 -0.50 -16.12
N ILE A 633 -32.82 0.60 -16.56
CA ILE A 633 -32.40 1.98 -16.30
C ILE A 633 -33.61 2.79 -15.86
N ASP A 634 -33.55 3.44 -14.69
CA ASP A 634 -34.70 4.20 -14.15
C ASP A 634 -36.01 3.41 -14.26
N ASN A 635 -35.97 2.17 -13.86
CA ASN A 635 -37.07 1.20 -13.93
C ASN A 635 -37.66 0.96 -15.35
N ILE A 636 -36.95 1.32 -16.41
CA ILE A 636 -37.36 1.09 -17.80
C ILE A 636 -36.44 0.07 -18.45
N SER A 637 -37.02 -0.93 -19.12
CA SER A 637 -36.25 -1.91 -19.89
C SER A 637 -35.98 -1.42 -21.30
N TYR A 638 -34.71 -1.08 -21.55
CA TYR A 638 -34.26 -0.66 -22.89
C TYR A 638 -33.57 -1.85 -23.60
N GLY A 639 -34.30 -2.58 -24.43
CA GLY A 639 -33.86 -3.83 -25.05
C GLY A 639 -32.61 -3.75 -25.93
N ASN A 640 -32.20 -2.55 -26.36
CA ASN A 640 -30.95 -2.33 -27.08
C ASN A 640 -29.78 -1.86 -26.18
N LYS A 641 -30.02 -1.69 -24.91
CA LYS A 641 -29.01 -1.22 -23.92
C LYS A 641 -28.67 -2.30 -22.88
N ALA A 642 -29.71 -2.99 -22.41
CA ALA A 642 -29.57 -4.06 -21.43
C ALA A 642 -30.75 -5.04 -21.57
N TYR A 643 -30.47 -6.33 -21.36
CA TYR A 643 -31.52 -7.37 -21.45
C TYR A 643 -31.58 -8.19 -20.16
N PRO A 644 -32.82 -8.52 -19.75
CA PRO A 644 -33.00 -9.46 -18.67
C PRO A 644 -32.61 -10.86 -19.14
N ILE A 645 -31.95 -11.61 -18.26
CA ILE A 645 -31.63 -13.02 -18.47
C ILE A 645 -32.18 -13.85 -17.31
N SER A 646 -32.55 -15.09 -17.62
CA SER A 646 -32.87 -16.09 -16.61
C SER A 646 -31.59 -16.71 -16.02
N TYR A 647 -31.73 -17.42 -14.92
CA TYR A 647 -30.60 -18.18 -14.38
C TYR A 647 -30.14 -19.30 -15.31
N ASP A 648 -31.05 -19.90 -16.08
CA ASP A 648 -30.68 -20.92 -17.07
C ASP A 648 -29.82 -20.34 -18.20
N GLU A 649 -30.12 -19.13 -18.67
CA GLU A 649 -29.28 -18.42 -19.65
C GLU A 649 -27.94 -18.00 -19.02
N LEU A 650 -27.92 -17.64 -17.73
CA LEU A 650 -26.69 -17.32 -17.01
C LEU A 650 -25.70 -18.50 -16.97
N LYS A 651 -26.19 -19.73 -16.80
CA LYS A 651 -25.35 -20.93 -16.79
C LYS A 651 -24.58 -21.13 -18.09
N ASP A 652 -25.18 -20.71 -19.23
CA ASP A 652 -24.63 -20.89 -20.57
C ASP A 652 -23.64 -19.78 -20.96
N LEU A 653 -23.53 -18.72 -20.16
CA LEU A 653 -22.59 -17.63 -20.42
C LEU A 653 -21.15 -18.07 -20.11
N ASP A 654 -20.21 -17.57 -20.92
CA ASP A 654 -18.76 -17.74 -20.67
C ASP A 654 -18.26 -16.70 -19.66
N ILE A 655 -18.57 -16.95 -18.39
CA ILE A 655 -18.19 -16.12 -17.25
C ILE A 655 -17.61 -16.98 -16.13
N VAL A 656 -17.03 -16.35 -15.14
CA VAL A 656 -16.44 -17.03 -13.96
C VAL A 656 -17.48 -17.93 -13.28
N ASP A 657 -17.14 -19.18 -13.04
CA ASP A 657 -18.07 -20.19 -12.49
C ASP A 657 -18.68 -19.80 -11.16
N ASP A 658 -17.96 -19.08 -10.28
CA ASP A 658 -18.47 -18.63 -9.00
C ASP A 658 -19.64 -17.63 -9.14
N LEU A 659 -19.76 -16.92 -10.25
CA LEU A 659 -20.91 -16.07 -10.55
C LEU A 659 -22.18 -16.88 -10.80
N LYS A 660 -22.07 -18.15 -11.20
CA LYS A 660 -23.17 -19.06 -11.52
C LYS A 660 -23.71 -19.80 -10.28
N LYS A 661 -22.95 -19.82 -9.17
CA LYS A 661 -23.35 -20.45 -7.91
C LYS A 661 -24.30 -19.55 -7.12
N ILE A 662 -24.91 -20.09 -6.12
CA ILE A 662 -25.79 -19.37 -5.19
C ILE A 662 -25.01 -19.03 -3.93
N ASN A 663 -25.07 -17.77 -3.51
CA ASN A 663 -24.52 -17.31 -2.26
C ASN A 663 -25.61 -17.10 -1.21
N ILE A 664 -25.36 -17.57 0.00
CA ILE A 664 -26.24 -17.41 1.16
C ILE A 664 -25.45 -16.67 2.23
N TYR A 665 -25.95 -15.50 2.63
CA TYR A 665 -25.29 -14.62 3.57
C TYR A 665 -26.06 -14.56 4.87
N PHE A 666 -25.33 -14.62 5.97
CA PHE A 666 -25.82 -14.36 7.31
C PHE A 666 -25.07 -13.16 7.87
N VAL A 667 -25.79 -12.07 8.13
CA VAL A 667 -25.21 -10.78 8.52
C VAL A 667 -25.78 -10.37 9.87
N ASN A 668 -24.91 -10.08 10.83
CA ASN A 668 -25.27 -9.51 12.12
C ASN A 668 -24.70 -8.10 12.22
N ASP A 669 -25.57 -7.12 12.44
CA ASP A 669 -25.25 -5.69 12.39
C ASP A 669 -24.47 -5.33 11.09
N LYS A 670 -23.28 -4.87 11.19
CA LYS A 670 -22.41 -4.48 10.06
C LYS A 670 -21.49 -5.60 9.55
N LYS A 671 -21.58 -6.82 10.08
CA LYS A 671 -20.63 -7.88 9.80
C LYS A 671 -21.26 -9.11 9.15
N CYS A 672 -20.71 -9.52 8.00
CA CYS A 672 -21.04 -10.81 7.41
C CYS A 672 -20.41 -11.92 8.28
N ILE A 673 -21.25 -12.67 8.96
CA ILE A 673 -20.87 -13.77 9.85
C ILE A 673 -20.52 -15.01 9.05
N LEU A 674 -21.34 -15.31 8.05
CA LEU A 674 -21.21 -16.49 7.23
C LEU A 674 -21.64 -16.19 5.80
N LYS A 675 -20.81 -16.58 4.86
CA LYS A 675 -21.15 -16.71 3.44
C LYS A 675 -20.98 -18.15 3.03
N GLU A 676 -22.07 -18.82 2.73
CA GLU A 676 -22.06 -20.17 2.13
C GLU A 676 -22.33 -20.07 0.63
N THR A 677 -21.60 -20.86 -0.15
CA THR A 677 -21.76 -20.93 -1.61
C THR A 677 -22.15 -22.33 -2.02
N ILE A 678 -23.28 -22.49 -2.70
CA ILE A 678 -23.84 -23.77 -3.14
C ILE A 678 -24.15 -23.75 -4.64
N GLU A 679 -24.35 -24.93 -5.23
CA GLU A 679 -24.81 -25.00 -6.62
C GLU A 679 -26.31 -24.63 -6.70
N TYR A 680 -26.74 -24.16 -7.87
CA TYR A 680 -28.14 -23.81 -8.11
C TYR A 680 -29.05 -25.01 -7.91
N GLY A 681 -30.05 -24.86 -7.07
CA GLY A 681 -31.02 -25.91 -6.75
C GLY A 681 -30.58 -26.82 -5.59
N ASP A 682 -29.37 -26.64 -5.07
CA ASP A 682 -28.94 -27.35 -3.87
C ASP A 682 -29.62 -26.80 -2.60
N SER A 683 -29.48 -27.53 -1.52
CA SER A 683 -30.03 -27.16 -0.21
C SER A 683 -28.89 -26.90 0.79
N LEU A 684 -29.04 -25.85 1.61
CA LEU A 684 -28.16 -25.62 2.74
C LEU A 684 -28.70 -26.34 3.98
N PRO A 685 -27.96 -27.26 4.62
CA PRO A 685 -28.38 -27.87 5.87
C PRO A 685 -28.54 -26.82 6.99
N LEU A 686 -29.61 -26.99 7.81
CA LEU A 686 -29.85 -26.10 8.95
C LEU A 686 -28.69 -26.07 9.97
N SER A 687 -27.88 -27.14 10.04
CA SER A 687 -26.68 -27.19 10.87
C SER A 687 -25.57 -26.21 10.44
N LYS A 688 -25.71 -25.61 9.25
CA LYS A 688 -24.81 -24.57 8.74
C LYS A 688 -25.30 -23.15 9.07
N VAL A 689 -26.52 -23.02 9.52
CA VAL A 689 -27.08 -21.70 9.92
C VAL A 689 -26.42 -21.29 11.23
N PRO A 690 -25.80 -20.10 11.29
CA PRO A 690 -25.20 -19.62 12.51
C PRO A 690 -26.25 -19.46 13.61
N TYR A 691 -25.94 -19.94 14.81
CA TYR A 691 -26.77 -19.70 15.97
C TYR A 691 -26.33 -18.41 16.67
N ILE A 692 -27.28 -17.64 17.12
CA ILE A 692 -27.06 -16.43 17.92
C ILE A 692 -27.69 -16.68 19.30
N ASP A 693 -26.86 -16.53 20.34
CA ASP A 693 -27.27 -16.79 21.72
C ASP A 693 -28.23 -15.70 22.22
N ASP A 694 -29.19 -16.14 23.03
CA ASP A 694 -30.28 -15.34 23.56
C ASP A 694 -29.82 -14.58 24.82
N GLN A 695 -29.98 -13.27 24.84
CA GLN A 695 -29.90 -12.49 26.08
C GLN A 695 -31.33 -12.13 26.52
N ASP A 696 -31.77 -12.60 27.64
CA ASP A 696 -33.03 -12.21 28.29
C ASP A 696 -34.36 -12.79 27.73
N ASN A 697 -34.37 -14.01 27.25
CA ASN A 697 -35.59 -14.74 26.77
C ASN A 697 -36.19 -14.31 25.43
N ASP A 698 -35.51 -13.47 24.65
CA ASP A 698 -35.93 -13.20 23.27
C ASP A 698 -35.10 -14.06 22.29
N TYR A 699 -35.78 -14.83 21.44
CA TYR A 699 -35.16 -15.69 20.44
C TYR A 699 -34.57 -14.85 19.32
N ALA A 700 -33.26 -14.94 19.12
CA ALA A 700 -32.61 -14.39 17.94
C ALA A 700 -33.13 -15.11 16.69
N LEU A 701 -33.80 -14.39 15.83
CA LEU A 701 -34.31 -14.92 14.57
C LEU A 701 -33.58 -14.25 13.42
N TRP A 702 -33.07 -15.06 12.49
CA TRP A 702 -32.63 -14.58 11.21
C TRP A 702 -33.81 -14.09 10.40
N ASP A 703 -33.84 -12.80 10.05
CA ASP A 703 -34.95 -12.20 9.28
C ASP A 703 -35.11 -12.91 7.94
N GLY A 704 -36.34 -13.34 7.63
CA GLY A 704 -36.68 -14.06 6.42
C GLY A 704 -36.26 -15.54 6.39
N LEU A 705 -35.65 -16.09 7.43
CA LEU A 705 -35.39 -17.53 7.55
C LEU A 705 -36.65 -18.28 7.95
N ILE A 706 -37.35 -18.84 6.96
CA ILE A 706 -38.55 -19.62 7.13
C ILE A 706 -38.33 -21.09 6.75
N ASP A 707 -39.16 -21.99 7.27
CA ASP A 707 -39.07 -23.41 6.94
C ASP A 707 -39.07 -23.66 5.43
N GLY A 708 -38.07 -24.39 4.98
CA GLY A 708 -37.92 -24.78 3.58
C GLY A 708 -37.24 -23.77 2.68
N ILE A 709 -36.94 -22.53 3.13
CA ILE A 709 -36.26 -21.52 2.29
C ILE A 709 -34.86 -21.94 1.85
N LEU A 710 -34.20 -22.77 2.67
CA LEU A 710 -32.89 -23.31 2.39
C LEU A 710 -32.92 -24.60 1.55
N ASN A 711 -34.08 -25.05 1.11
CA ASN A 711 -34.24 -26.22 0.26
C ASN A 711 -34.38 -25.81 -1.19
N ASN A 712 -33.62 -26.46 -2.11
CA ASN A 712 -33.69 -26.16 -3.52
C ASN A 712 -33.53 -24.65 -3.80
N VAL A 713 -32.43 -24.10 -3.33
CA VAL A 713 -32.17 -22.65 -3.40
C VAL A 713 -31.83 -22.24 -4.83
N THR A 714 -32.60 -21.32 -5.38
CA THR A 714 -32.48 -20.88 -6.79
C THR A 714 -32.10 -19.42 -6.96
N ARG A 715 -31.80 -18.73 -5.87
CA ARG A 715 -31.34 -17.34 -5.86
C ARG A 715 -30.47 -17.09 -4.64
N ASP A 716 -29.65 -16.07 -4.70
CA ASP A 716 -28.89 -15.62 -3.53
C ASP A 716 -29.84 -15.22 -2.39
N LEU A 717 -29.45 -15.55 -1.17
CA LEU A 717 -30.22 -15.25 0.04
C LEU A 717 -29.39 -14.41 1.00
N LEU A 718 -30.06 -13.48 1.68
CA LEU A 718 -29.49 -12.66 2.72
C LEU A 718 -30.37 -12.71 3.95
N PHE A 719 -29.82 -13.11 5.06
CA PHE A 719 -30.45 -13.12 6.38
C PHE A 719 -29.73 -12.10 7.26
N LYS A 720 -30.44 -11.06 7.68
CA LYS A 720 -29.94 -10.07 8.66
C LYS A 720 -30.43 -10.47 10.05
N CYS A 721 -29.61 -10.24 11.04
CA CYS A 721 -29.96 -10.40 12.44
C CYS A 721 -29.50 -9.16 13.23
N ASP A 722 -30.34 -8.73 14.17
CA ASP A 722 -30.08 -7.50 14.96
C ASP A 722 -29.23 -7.75 16.21
N PHE A 723 -28.62 -8.92 16.38
CA PHE A 723 -27.93 -9.27 17.62
C PHE A 723 -26.45 -9.64 17.46
N ASN A 724 -25.68 -9.13 18.39
CA ASN A 724 -24.35 -9.44 18.95
C ASN A 724 -23.23 -10.06 18.09
N ASP A 725 -22.02 -9.64 18.45
CA ASP A 725 -20.75 -10.01 17.83
C ASP A 725 -20.50 -11.50 17.73
N VAL A 726 -20.16 -11.96 16.55
CA VAL A 726 -19.57 -13.28 16.31
C VAL A 726 -18.07 -13.15 16.12
N TYR A 727 -17.37 -14.02 16.77
CA TYR A 727 -15.91 -14.00 16.78
C TYR A 727 -15.35 -15.08 15.84
N PRO A 728 -14.39 -14.76 14.95
CA PRO A 728 -13.74 -15.74 14.10
C PRO A 728 -12.78 -16.64 14.88
N SER A 729 -12.47 -16.27 16.11
CA SER A 729 -11.61 -17.07 16.99
C SER A 729 -11.93 -16.78 18.45
N ILE A 730 -11.73 -17.78 19.29
CA ILE A 730 -11.66 -17.65 20.75
C ILE A 730 -10.32 -18.18 21.23
N SER A 731 -9.80 -17.63 22.29
CA SER A 731 -8.50 -18.00 22.81
C SER A 731 -8.51 -18.22 24.33
N THR A 732 -7.51 -18.92 24.81
CA THR A 732 -7.18 -18.96 26.22
C THR A 732 -6.66 -17.60 26.69
N ASN A 733 -6.95 -17.24 27.94
CA ASN A 733 -6.75 -15.86 28.45
C ASN A 733 -5.36 -15.59 29.03
N GLU A 734 -4.31 -16.15 28.45
CA GLU A 734 -2.95 -15.93 28.91
C GLU A 734 -2.28 -14.78 28.15
N GLU A 735 -1.60 -13.92 28.89
CA GLU A 735 -0.76 -12.88 28.33
C GLU A 735 0.73 -13.23 28.51
N PRO A 736 1.62 -12.87 27.59
CA PRO A 736 1.41 -12.07 26.37
C PRO A 736 0.95 -12.87 25.13
N LEU A 737 0.76 -14.17 25.25
CA LEU A 737 0.39 -15.05 24.16
C LEU A 737 -0.63 -16.08 24.66
N ALA A 738 -1.74 -16.22 23.94
CA ALA A 738 -2.66 -17.33 24.20
C ALA A 738 -1.97 -18.68 23.95
N TYR A 739 -2.23 -19.66 24.82
CA TYR A 739 -1.68 -21.00 24.62
C TYR A 739 -2.38 -21.75 23.52
N VAL A 740 -3.68 -21.56 23.39
CA VAL A 740 -4.49 -22.15 22.34
C VAL A 740 -5.47 -21.13 21.83
N VAL A 741 -5.57 -21.04 20.51
CA VAL A 741 -6.57 -20.26 19.80
C VAL A 741 -7.38 -21.22 18.95
N ALA A 742 -8.68 -21.16 19.07
CA ALA A 742 -9.60 -21.89 18.24
C ALA A 742 -10.13 -20.95 17.15
N ASP A 743 -9.94 -21.29 15.89
CA ASP A 743 -10.45 -20.57 14.74
C ASP A 743 -11.73 -21.23 14.25
N GLY A 744 -12.71 -20.40 13.83
CA GLY A 744 -14.01 -20.89 13.41
C GLY A 744 -15.10 -19.85 13.57
N LYS A 745 -16.23 -20.26 14.10
CA LYS A 745 -17.38 -19.39 14.38
C LYS A 745 -17.80 -19.55 15.82
N PHE A 746 -17.64 -18.47 16.54
CA PHE A 746 -17.94 -18.44 17.97
C PHE A 746 -18.92 -17.33 18.30
N PHE A 747 -19.74 -17.56 19.28
CA PHE A 747 -20.78 -16.65 19.73
C PHE A 747 -20.42 -16.01 21.06
N MET A 748 -21.10 -14.92 21.41
CA MET A 748 -20.94 -14.28 22.71
C MET A 748 -21.33 -15.29 23.81
N GLY A 749 -20.37 -15.58 24.71
CA GLY A 749 -20.54 -16.61 25.76
C GLY A 749 -19.73 -17.86 25.50
N ASP A 750 -19.28 -18.11 24.27
CA ASP A 750 -18.30 -19.15 23.98
C ASP A 750 -16.98 -18.83 24.66
N SER A 751 -16.35 -19.84 25.17
CA SER A 751 -15.05 -19.68 25.79
C SER A 751 -14.19 -20.90 25.63
N LEU A 752 -12.91 -20.68 25.52
CA LEU A 752 -11.86 -21.68 25.55
C LEU A 752 -10.98 -21.43 26.75
N SER A 753 -10.82 -22.45 27.59
CA SER A 753 -9.86 -22.42 28.67
C SER A 753 -8.96 -23.63 28.63
N CYS A 754 -7.75 -23.53 29.14
CA CYS A 754 -6.86 -24.68 29.21
C CYS A 754 -6.18 -24.77 30.58
N ILE A 755 -5.82 -25.99 30.94
CA ILE A 755 -4.92 -26.29 32.06
C ILE A 755 -3.60 -26.73 31.45
N VAL A 756 -2.54 -26.01 31.78
CA VAL A 756 -1.20 -26.31 31.27
C VAL A 756 -0.49 -27.24 32.25
N GLU A 757 -0.13 -28.41 31.77
CA GLU A 757 0.68 -29.38 32.53
C GLU A 757 2.04 -29.54 31.85
N ALA A 758 3.07 -28.95 32.44
CA ALA A 758 4.45 -29.17 31.99
C ALA A 758 5.02 -30.37 32.73
N LYS A 759 5.32 -31.46 32.02
CA LYS A 759 5.94 -32.63 32.62
C LYS A 759 7.43 -32.45 32.85
N ASP A 760 8.10 -31.78 31.95
CA ASP A 760 9.49 -31.33 32.02
C ASP A 760 9.75 -30.22 30.99
N ASN A 761 11.00 -29.81 30.80
CA ASN A 761 11.38 -28.81 29.82
C ASN A 761 11.21 -29.27 28.35
N ASN A 762 10.76 -30.48 28.10
CA ASN A 762 10.67 -31.08 26.78
C ASN A 762 9.23 -31.43 26.35
N GLU A 763 8.26 -31.29 27.23
CA GLU A 763 6.89 -31.70 26.96
C GLU A 763 5.92 -30.75 27.67
N VAL A 764 4.96 -30.23 26.96
CA VAL A 764 3.86 -29.43 27.49
C VAL A 764 2.53 -30.00 27.00
N THR A 765 1.59 -30.18 27.92
CA THR A 765 0.24 -30.65 27.64
C THR A 765 -0.76 -29.57 27.97
N TYR A 766 -1.62 -29.26 27.02
CA TYR A 766 -2.75 -28.36 27.13
C TYR A 766 -4.02 -29.19 27.27
N LYS A 767 -4.65 -29.20 28.43
CA LYS A 767 -5.98 -29.82 28.61
C LYS A 767 -7.02 -28.77 28.33
N LEU A 768 -7.83 -28.99 27.29
CA LEU A 768 -8.80 -28.03 26.80
C LEU A 768 -10.15 -28.20 27.48
N ASN A 769 -10.80 -27.09 27.71
CA ASN A 769 -12.19 -27.06 28.14
C ASN A 769 -12.92 -26.02 27.30
N PHE A 770 -13.74 -26.49 26.39
CA PHE A 770 -14.62 -25.70 25.57
C PHE A 770 -15.98 -25.53 26.27
N LYS A 771 -16.44 -24.29 26.32
CA LYS A 771 -17.82 -23.98 26.57
C LYS A 771 -18.36 -23.35 25.31
N LEU A 772 -18.94 -24.15 24.45
CA LEU A 772 -19.46 -23.74 23.15
C LEU A 772 -20.99 -23.93 23.12
N ASP A 773 -21.65 -23.04 22.41
CA ASP A 773 -23.03 -23.22 22.02
C ASP A 773 -23.15 -24.38 21.00
N ASN A 774 -24.33 -24.96 20.88
CA ASN A 774 -24.59 -26.11 20.01
C ASN A 774 -24.33 -25.84 18.52
N ASN A 775 -24.23 -24.59 18.12
CA ASN A 775 -24.05 -24.14 16.72
C ASN A 775 -22.71 -23.46 16.48
N SER A 776 -21.87 -23.36 17.49
CA SER A 776 -20.50 -22.90 17.32
C SER A 776 -19.71 -23.92 16.51
N LEU A 777 -18.91 -23.44 15.59
CA LEU A 777 -18.04 -24.26 14.75
C LEU A 777 -16.61 -23.89 15.03
N CYS A 778 -15.83 -24.88 15.43
CA CYS A 778 -14.38 -24.76 15.50
C CYS A 778 -13.83 -25.56 14.31
N ASP A 779 -13.06 -24.87 13.45
CA ASP A 779 -12.46 -25.49 12.27
C ASP A 779 -11.04 -25.97 12.59
N ASP A 780 -10.24 -25.10 13.17
CA ASP A 780 -8.83 -25.36 13.45
C ASP A 780 -8.44 -24.90 14.86
N LEU A 781 -7.37 -25.51 15.39
CA LEU A 781 -6.74 -25.07 16.63
C LEU A 781 -5.30 -24.66 16.36
N ARG A 782 -4.97 -23.43 16.74
CA ARG A 782 -3.58 -22.95 16.80
C ARG A 782 -3.05 -23.15 18.21
N ILE A 783 -2.01 -23.92 18.35
CA ILE A 783 -1.43 -24.34 19.61
C ILE A 783 -0.03 -23.77 19.75
N TYR A 784 0.24 -23.08 20.85
CA TYR A 784 1.56 -22.54 21.13
C TYR A 784 2.60 -23.64 21.32
N THR A 785 3.66 -23.59 20.53
CA THR A 785 4.70 -24.63 20.45
C THR A 785 5.77 -24.53 21.52
N ASN A 786 5.58 -23.63 22.50
CA ASN A 786 6.55 -23.37 23.57
C ASN A 786 7.97 -23.03 23.05
N ASN A 787 8.03 -22.42 21.85
CA ASN A 787 9.26 -22.06 21.13
C ASN A 787 10.22 -23.26 20.91
N TYR A 788 9.69 -24.46 20.73
CA TYR A 788 10.49 -25.61 20.36
C TYR A 788 10.86 -25.57 18.89
N ASP A 789 12.14 -25.66 18.54
CA ASP A 789 12.61 -25.65 17.14
C ASP A 789 12.17 -26.90 16.34
N LYS A 790 12.01 -28.02 17.04
CA LYS A 790 11.52 -29.29 16.47
C LYS A 790 10.64 -29.97 17.48
N TYR A 791 9.46 -30.36 17.09
CA TYR A 791 8.47 -30.95 17.98
C TYR A 791 7.56 -31.92 17.25
N GLU A 792 6.81 -32.68 18.01
CA GLU A 792 5.69 -33.50 17.57
C GLU A 792 4.46 -33.10 18.34
N VAL A 793 3.31 -33.16 17.69
CA VAL A 793 2.02 -32.83 18.28
C VAL A 793 1.19 -34.09 18.43
N TYR A 794 0.58 -34.22 19.59
CA TYR A 794 -0.28 -35.34 19.94
C TYR A 794 -1.63 -34.79 20.41
N VAL A 795 -2.73 -35.35 19.90
CA VAL A 795 -4.10 -35.09 20.35
C VAL A 795 -4.61 -36.33 21.03
N ASN A 796 -5.05 -36.21 22.30
CA ASN A 796 -5.51 -37.33 23.10
C ASN A 796 -4.55 -38.54 23.09
N ASP A 797 -3.24 -38.25 23.18
CA ASP A 797 -2.12 -39.22 23.10
C ASP A 797 -1.86 -39.85 21.72
N GLU A 798 -2.61 -39.48 20.66
CA GLU A 798 -2.34 -39.89 19.27
C GLU A 798 -1.57 -38.81 18.52
N LYS A 799 -0.53 -39.20 17.79
CA LYS A 799 0.27 -38.30 16.98
C LYS A 799 -0.55 -37.80 15.78
N VAL A 800 -0.56 -36.48 15.56
CA VAL A 800 -1.27 -35.84 14.49
C VAL A 800 -0.33 -35.06 13.56
N ASP A 801 -0.76 -34.89 12.32
CA ASP A 801 -0.12 -33.98 11.38
C ASP A 801 -0.56 -32.52 11.69
N TYR A 802 0.34 -31.58 11.47
CA TYR A 802 0.10 -30.18 11.70
C TYR A 802 0.77 -29.32 10.64
N THR A 803 0.34 -28.08 10.52
CA THR A 803 1.01 -27.02 9.77
C THR A 803 1.60 -25.99 10.73
N GLU A 804 2.64 -25.29 10.32
CA GLU A 804 3.30 -24.27 11.14
C GLU A 804 2.77 -22.87 10.80
N ASP A 805 2.42 -22.10 11.82
CA ASP A 805 2.03 -20.71 11.71
C ASP A 805 2.78 -19.89 12.80
N GLY A 806 3.96 -19.43 12.45
CA GLY A 806 4.82 -18.65 13.33
C GLY A 806 5.22 -19.41 14.61
N ARG A 807 4.66 -19.00 15.76
CA ARG A 807 4.90 -19.64 17.06
C ARG A 807 3.88 -20.71 17.41
N TYR A 808 2.91 -20.91 16.51
CA TYR A 808 1.84 -21.88 16.67
C TYR A 808 1.99 -23.02 15.67
N CYS A 809 1.49 -24.18 16.05
CA CYS A 809 1.13 -25.23 15.11
C CYS A 809 -0.39 -25.28 14.98
N VAL A 810 -0.86 -25.56 13.77
CA VAL A 810 -2.28 -25.61 13.43
C VAL A 810 -2.67 -27.05 13.16
N ILE A 811 -3.73 -27.49 13.84
CA ILE A 811 -4.36 -28.78 13.65
C ILE A 811 -5.86 -28.62 13.38
N ALA A 812 -6.44 -29.48 12.56
CA ALA A 812 -7.88 -29.50 12.36
C ALA A 812 -8.59 -29.99 13.64
N TYR A 813 -9.73 -29.37 13.95
CA TYR A 813 -10.55 -29.72 15.10
C TYR A 813 -11.65 -30.71 14.73
N ASP A 814 -11.77 -31.81 15.47
CA ASP A 814 -12.73 -32.89 15.19
C ASP A 814 -13.81 -33.10 16.30
N ASN A 815 -14.03 -32.12 17.16
CA ASN A 815 -14.95 -32.16 18.30
C ASN A 815 -14.63 -33.21 19.40
N LYS A 816 -13.42 -33.78 19.39
CA LYS A 816 -12.96 -34.77 20.36
C LYS A 816 -11.63 -34.46 20.99
N VAL A 817 -11.21 -33.23 20.91
CA VAL A 817 -9.91 -32.80 21.44
C VAL A 817 -10.03 -32.42 22.91
N ASP A 818 -9.62 -33.34 23.80
CA ASP A 818 -9.60 -33.08 25.24
C ASP A 818 -8.22 -32.58 25.71
N SER A 819 -7.16 -33.04 25.04
CA SER A 819 -5.80 -32.64 25.39
C SER A 819 -4.88 -32.62 24.17
N ILE A 820 -3.98 -31.64 24.16
CA ILE A 820 -2.95 -31.51 23.13
C ILE A 820 -1.59 -31.51 23.83
N THR A 821 -0.70 -32.38 23.39
CA THR A 821 0.66 -32.45 23.91
C THR A 821 1.64 -32.03 22.81
N VAL A 822 2.45 -31.01 23.09
CA VAL A 822 3.57 -30.61 22.25
C VAL A 822 4.86 -31.13 22.87
N LYS A 823 5.54 -32.01 22.14
CA LYS A 823 6.74 -32.69 22.63
C LYS A 823 7.96 -32.31 21.81
N LYS A 824 8.94 -31.73 22.49
CA LYS A 824 10.21 -31.38 21.87
C LYS A 824 10.96 -32.63 21.38
N LEU A 825 11.36 -32.59 20.14
CA LEU A 825 12.25 -33.60 19.60
C LEU A 825 13.69 -33.31 20.03
N ASN A 826 14.25 -34.21 20.84
CA ASN A 826 15.67 -34.10 21.17
C ASN A 826 16.49 -34.39 19.92
N ASP A 827 17.34 -33.45 19.57
CA ASP A 827 18.29 -33.67 18.48
C ASP A 827 19.42 -34.61 18.97
N TYR A 828 19.19 -35.89 18.79
CA TYR A 828 20.20 -36.91 19.10
C TYR A 828 21.34 -36.97 18.07
N SER A 829 21.37 -36.04 17.10
CA SER A 829 22.44 -35.98 16.10
C SER A 829 23.83 -35.92 16.75
N TYR A 830 23.94 -35.27 17.91
CA TYR A 830 25.19 -35.23 18.65
C TYR A 830 25.58 -36.61 19.24
N LEU A 831 24.59 -37.40 19.66
CA LEU A 831 24.87 -38.79 20.12
C LEU A 831 25.34 -39.66 18.96
N LEU A 832 24.84 -39.44 17.75
CA LEU A 832 25.33 -40.11 16.57
C LEU A 832 26.77 -39.71 16.24
N TYR A 833 27.12 -38.44 16.41
CA TYR A 833 28.47 -37.94 16.27
C TYR A 833 29.38 -38.44 17.40
N CYS A 834 28.90 -38.56 18.64
CA CYS A 834 29.64 -39.16 19.73
C CYS A 834 29.82 -40.67 19.53
N ALA A 835 28.81 -41.38 19.03
CA ALA A 835 28.91 -42.81 18.70
C ALA A 835 29.89 -43.05 17.53
N LEU A 836 29.82 -42.21 16.50
CA LEU A 836 30.78 -42.26 15.37
C LEU A 836 32.20 -41.88 15.84
N GLY A 837 32.35 -40.87 16.66
CA GLY A 837 33.61 -40.48 17.28
C GLY A 837 34.17 -41.60 18.19
N GLY A 838 33.32 -42.22 19.02
CA GLY A 838 33.65 -43.40 19.83
C GLY A 838 34.09 -44.62 19.01
N ALA A 839 33.38 -44.86 17.91
CA ALA A 839 33.76 -45.97 16.98
C ALA A 839 35.12 -45.70 16.32
N VAL A 840 35.41 -44.46 15.92
CA VAL A 840 36.73 -44.06 15.36
C VAL A 840 37.83 -44.23 16.39
N VAL A 841 37.59 -43.89 17.67
CA VAL A 841 38.55 -44.05 18.76
C VAL A 841 38.80 -45.53 19.04
N ILE A 842 37.75 -46.37 19.03
CA ILE A 842 37.88 -47.81 19.21
C ILE A 842 38.65 -48.45 18.05
N VAL A 843 38.40 -48.02 16.82
CA VAL A 843 39.16 -48.50 15.65
C VAL A 843 40.62 -48.04 15.72
N ALA A 844 40.86 -46.79 16.13
CA ALA A 844 42.23 -46.28 16.32
C ALA A 844 42.97 -47.04 17.42
N LEU A 845 42.31 -47.30 18.55
CA LEU A 845 42.86 -48.14 19.64
C LEU A 845 43.10 -49.58 19.20
N GLY A 846 42.21 -50.14 18.35
CA GLY A 846 42.38 -51.46 17.74
C GLY A 846 43.60 -51.52 16.83
N ILE A 847 43.80 -50.47 16.03
CA ILE A 847 44.98 -50.34 15.13
C ILE A 847 46.27 -50.20 15.97
N VAL A 848 46.24 -49.38 17.02
CA VAL A 848 47.38 -49.22 17.92
C VAL A 848 47.74 -50.52 18.64
N ARG A 849 46.74 -51.28 19.15
CA ARG A 849 46.88 -52.60 19.73
C ARG A 849 47.46 -53.64 18.74
N ARG A 850 47.01 -53.61 17.48
CA ARG A 850 47.58 -54.49 16.41
C ARG A 850 49.01 -54.12 16.07
N LYS A 851 49.38 -52.82 16.07
CA LYS A 851 50.81 -52.42 15.90
C LYS A 851 51.69 -52.81 17.08
N HIS A 852 51.16 -52.84 18.32
CA HIS A 852 51.91 -53.31 19.49
C HIS A 852 52.04 -54.84 19.50
N LYS A 853 51.08 -55.64 18.97
CA LYS A 853 51.22 -57.10 18.85
C LYS A 853 52.14 -57.53 17.70
N LYS A 854 52.53 -56.63 16.78
CA LYS A 854 53.53 -56.93 15.72
C LYS A 854 54.97 -56.51 16.08
N LYS A 855 55.18 -55.98 17.29
CA LYS A 855 56.53 -55.64 17.86
C LYS A 855 56.92 -56.47 19.10
N LYS A 856 56.21 -57.57 19.34
CA LYS A 856 56.69 -58.60 20.23
C LYS A 856 57.02 -59.94 19.44
#